data_14afd158fa7a21ca40230e03dd3bd63e
#
_entry.id   14afd158fa7a21ca40230e03dd3bd63e
#
_cell.length_a   1.000
_cell.length_b   1.000
_cell.length_c   1.000
_cell.angle_alpha   90.00
_cell.angle_beta   90.00
_cell.angle_gamma   90.00
#
_symmetry.space_group_name_H-M   'P 1'
#
loop_
_entity.id
_entity.type
_entity.pdbx_description
1 polymer ?
#
loop_
_entity_poly.entity_id
_entity_poly.type
_entity_poly.pdbx_seq_one_letter_code
_entity_poly.pdbx_strand_id
1 'polypeptide(L)'
;MNNFIRIIGARENNLKNVSLDIPRNKLVVLTGLSGSGKSSLAFDTIFAEGQRRYMESLSSYARQFLGQMKKPDVDQIEGLSPAIAIDQKTTSSNPRSTVGTVTEIYDYFRLLFANIGVPYCVNCNKPISASTIDNIANRVKACENGSKIMIIAPVISRKTGEYVELFEEFRKKGYSRVKVDGVIYSLDDEIKLDKKKKHDISVVIDRLIRTDNMDNRLIDSLETAVKLADGLVIVDTNGIEVLYSTKHSCPTCGFAFSEISSRLFSFNTPIGACPECSGLGSKLVIEEDLLVKDWNLSLLDGAISSCGWGDYGFGNMFFRSVSNMFSISMSTPLKDFPEEAKRILFYGTDGEKMSMITRNGNVFNARFEGIIPNLYRRYSTGSDNIKDMIEKYMVTKHCTLCEGKRLNSQALSVKIDKKSIIDVTDMNVSNILSWIEDLQLTDKETVISVGIFKEIKARLNFLKNVGLDYLTLSRTASTLSGGEAQRIRLATQIGSGLMGVLYILDEPSIGLHPRDTQKLVGTLKNLRDLGNSVLVVEHDEETIKEADFIVDIGPKAGVHGGRVIATGTPEEIMKCENSLTGAYLSGKRAIKIPEKRRAMSDITLEIIGAQQNNLKNINVKIPLGLFVAVTGVSGSGKSSLINEVLYPALANRINKSNLTEGVYKDIKGIENIDKVVVIDQSPIGRTPRSNPVTYTGVFTAIRELFAKCPEAQAKGYNAGRFSFNVKGGRCEACAGDGVLKIEMHFLPDVYVTCDECKGKRYNKNTLEVKFKGKTISDVLNMTVEDALEFFYNIPAIKNKLQTLYDVGLGYITLGQSATTLSGGEAQRVKLATELSKRATGKTLYILDEPTTGLHSYDVEKLIGILDRLVATGNTVVVIEHNLDVIKFADYIIDIGPEGGDNGGTIVATGTPEDLSKVSNSYTGQALKKLLKHIEK
;
A
#
# COMPACT_ATOMS: atom_id res chain seq x y z
N MET A 1 -16.10 20.58 -35.39
CA MET A 1 -15.87 20.16 -34.02
C MET A 1 -15.14 21.28 -33.28
N ASN A 2 -15.59 21.65 -32.09
CA ASN A 2 -14.87 22.65 -31.29
C ASN A 2 -13.45 22.15 -30.98
N ASN A 3 -12.42 22.90 -31.44
CA ASN A 3 -11.01 22.56 -31.21
C ASN A 3 -10.55 22.92 -29.79
N PHE A 4 -11.43 23.50 -28.98
CA PHE A 4 -11.12 24.00 -27.65
C PHE A 4 -12.14 23.52 -26.62
N ILE A 5 -11.70 23.31 -25.38
CA ILE A 5 -12.53 23.28 -24.19
C ILE A 5 -12.61 24.71 -23.71
N ARG A 6 -13.77 25.36 -23.85
CA ARG A 6 -13.99 26.76 -23.46
C ARG A 6 -14.62 26.82 -22.10
N ILE A 7 -13.95 27.44 -21.14
CA ILE A 7 -14.39 27.68 -19.78
C ILE A 7 -14.80 29.15 -19.66
N ILE A 8 -15.97 29.40 -19.06
CA ILE A 8 -16.50 30.75 -18.88
C ILE A 8 -16.90 30.88 -17.42
N GLY A 9 -16.30 31.84 -16.71
CA GLY A 9 -16.72 32.29 -15.40
C GLY A 9 -16.52 31.28 -14.28
N ALA A 10 -15.38 30.56 -14.21
CA ALA A 10 -15.08 29.62 -13.11
C ALA A 10 -14.74 30.38 -11.82
N ARG A 11 -15.44 30.02 -10.72
CA ARG A 11 -15.34 30.71 -9.41
C ARG A 11 -15.21 29.72 -8.25
N GLU A 12 -14.98 28.43 -8.54
CA GLU A 12 -14.84 27.42 -7.48
C GLU A 12 -13.63 27.72 -6.58
N ASN A 13 -13.80 27.59 -5.28
CA ASN A 13 -12.78 27.87 -4.24
C ASN A 13 -12.17 29.27 -4.35
N ASN A 14 -10.89 29.38 -4.70
CA ASN A 14 -10.19 30.67 -4.83
C ASN A 14 -10.16 31.24 -6.25
N LEU A 15 -10.78 30.61 -7.24
CA LEU A 15 -10.83 31.08 -8.61
C LEU A 15 -11.60 32.40 -8.74
N LYS A 16 -11.05 33.36 -9.51
CA LYS A 16 -11.59 34.71 -9.65
C LYS A 16 -12.19 34.92 -11.04
N ASN A 17 -13.35 34.29 -11.29
CA ASN A 17 -14.11 34.43 -12.53
C ASN A 17 -13.23 34.11 -13.76
N VAL A 18 -12.59 32.94 -13.73
CA VAL A 18 -11.63 32.52 -14.75
C VAL A 18 -12.36 32.12 -16.03
N SER A 19 -11.96 32.71 -17.15
CA SER A 19 -12.39 32.32 -18.48
C SER A 19 -11.17 32.06 -19.36
N LEU A 20 -11.16 30.86 -20.01
CA LEU A 20 -10.04 30.46 -20.87
C LEU A 20 -10.44 29.39 -21.89
N ASP A 21 -9.69 29.30 -22.98
CA ASP A 21 -9.82 28.29 -24.03
C ASP A 21 -8.62 27.33 -23.95
N ILE A 22 -8.89 26.03 -23.66
CA ILE A 22 -7.88 24.97 -23.60
C ILE A 22 -7.94 24.17 -24.90
N PRO A 23 -6.82 24.00 -25.64
CA PRO A 23 -6.83 23.25 -26.89
C PRO A 23 -7.08 21.73 -26.60
N ARG A 24 -7.90 21.13 -27.47
CA ARG A 24 -8.18 19.67 -27.40
C ARG A 24 -7.07 18.88 -28.10
N ASN A 25 -6.96 17.61 -27.75
CA ASN A 25 -5.99 16.64 -28.31
C ASN A 25 -4.54 17.18 -28.19
N LYS A 26 -4.26 17.80 -27.05
CA LYS A 26 -2.96 18.35 -26.70
C LYS A 26 -2.58 17.91 -25.28
N LEU A 27 -1.27 17.93 -25.00
CA LEU A 27 -0.72 17.85 -23.66
C LEU A 27 -0.71 19.26 -23.08
N VAL A 28 -1.64 19.52 -22.16
CA VAL A 28 -1.81 20.82 -21.52
C VAL A 28 -1.35 20.75 -20.07
N VAL A 29 -0.47 21.65 -19.67
CA VAL A 29 0.02 21.72 -18.29
C VAL A 29 -0.55 22.93 -17.57
N LEU A 30 -1.20 22.69 -16.42
CA LEU A 30 -1.59 23.72 -15.45
C LEU A 30 -0.46 23.89 -14.43
N THR A 31 0.13 25.07 -14.37
CA THR A 31 1.25 25.38 -13.48
C THR A 31 0.99 26.63 -12.63
N GLY A 32 1.88 26.94 -11.70
CA GLY A 32 1.79 28.09 -10.78
C GLY A 32 2.07 27.67 -9.33
N LEU A 33 2.07 28.62 -8.39
CA LEU A 33 2.39 28.40 -6.98
C LEU A 33 1.46 27.39 -6.31
N SER A 34 1.93 26.73 -5.26
CA SER A 34 1.07 25.90 -4.40
C SER A 34 -0.09 26.73 -3.83
N GLY A 35 -1.32 26.22 -3.91
CA GLY A 35 -2.53 26.96 -3.48
C GLY A 35 -2.97 28.08 -4.42
N SER A 36 -2.44 28.19 -5.65
CA SER A 36 -2.85 29.22 -6.62
C SER A 36 -4.21 28.96 -7.28
N GLY A 37 -4.76 27.74 -7.17
CA GLY A 37 -6.05 27.37 -7.76
C GLY A 37 -5.97 26.37 -8.92
N LYS A 38 -4.83 25.75 -9.18
CA LYS A 38 -4.64 24.75 -10.25
C LYS A 38 -5.59 23.56 -10.11
N SER A 39 -5.58 22.92 -8.94
CA SER A 39 -6.45 21.76 -8.66
C SER A 39 -7.92 22.16 -8.62
N SER A 40 -8.25 23.39 -8.16
CA SER A 40 -9.62 23.93 -8.22
C SER A 40 -10.12 24.06 -9.65
N LEU A 41 -9.27 24.47 -10.59
CA LEU A 41 -9.64 24.53 -12.00
C LEU A 41 -9.72 23.13 -12.61
N ALA A 42 -8.71 22.27 -12.40
CA ALA A 42 -8.61 20.95 -13.03
C ALA A 42 -9.68 19.97 -12.49
N PHE A 43 -9.73 19.82 -11.18
CA PHE A 43 -10.55 18.77 -10.53
C PHE A 43 -11.89 19.30 -10.08
N ASP A 44 -11.94 20.41 -9.32
CA ASP A 44 -13.18 20.90 -8.74
C ASP A 44 -14.08 21.58 -9.78
N THR A 45 -13.52 22.00 -10.93
CA THR A 45 -14.29 22.66 -12.01
C THR A 45 -14.42 21.78 -13.24
N ILE A 46 -13.32 21.49 -13.95
CA ILE A 46 -13.36 20.80 -15.27
C ILE A 46 -13.79 19.36 -15.11
N PHE A 47 -13.11 18.59 -14.21
CA PHE A 47 -13.45 17.18 -13.97
C PHE A 47 -14.85 17.04 -13.36
N ALA A 48 -15.16 17.83 -12.34
CA ALA A 48 -16.45 17.77 -11.66
C ALA A 48 -17.62 18.01 -12.63
N GLU A 49 -17.51 19.00 -13.53
CA GLU A 49 -18.52 19.23 -14.56
C GLU A 49 -18.59 18.11 -15.59
N GLY A 50 -17.43 17.56 -16.03
CA GLY A 50 -17.37 16.43 -16.92
C GLY A 50 -18.04 15.18 -16.34
N GLN A 51 -17.76 14.88 -15.09
CA GLN A 51 -18.36 13.78 -14.36
C GLN A 51 -19.87 13.99 -14.15
N ARG A 52 -20.28 15.20 -13.77
CA ARG A 52 -21.69 15.57 -13.62
C ARG A 52 -22.48 15.32 -14.90
N ARG A 53 -21.98 15.79 -16.06
CA ARG A 53 -22.64 15.57 -17.37
C ARG A 53 -22.69 14.10 -17.74
N TYR A 54 -21.64 13.35 -17.47
CA TYR A 54 -21.63 11.92 -17.72
C TYR A 54 -22.69 11.22 -16.86
N MET A 55 -22.78 11.56 -15.58
CA MET A 55 -23.79 11.03 -14.65
C MET A 55 -25.22 11.37 -15.08
N GLU A 56 -25.45 12.59 -15.57
CA GLU A 56 -26.76 13.00 -16.09
C GLU A 56 -27.18 12.23 -17.34
N SER A 57 -26.22 11.73 -18.13
CA SER A 57 -26.49 10.90 -19.30
C SER A 57 -26.91 9.47 -18.94
N LEU A 58 -26.69 9.01 -17.70
CA LEU A 58 -27.05 7.69 -17.22
C LEU A 58 -28.57 7.57 -16.95
N SER A 59 -29.05 6.33 -16.88
CA SER A 59 -30.46 6.06 -16.55
C SER A 59 -30.84 6.60 -15.17
N SER A 60 -32.13 6.91 -14.97
CA SER A 60 -32.66 7.39 -13.68
C SER A 60 -32.38 6.40 -12.55
N TYR A 61 -32.37 5.11 -12.84
CA TYR A 61 -32.06 4.05 -11.89
C TYR A 61 -30.58 4.13 -11.45
N ALA A 62 -29.64 4.26 -12.38
CA ALA A 62 -28.21 4.40 -12.05
C ALA A 62 -27.93 5.66 -11.24
N ARG A 63 -28.61 6.78 -11.53
CA ARG A 63 -28.49 8.05 -10.80
C ARG A 63 -28.94 7.97 -9.33
N GLN A 64 -29.92 7.13 -9.00
CA GLN A 64 -30.36 6.94 -7.61
C GLN A 64 -29.26 6.31 -6.72
N PHE A 65 -28.40 5.45 -7.29
CA PHE A 65 -27.30 4.82 -6.53
C PHE A 65 -26.07 5.71 -6.43
N LEU A 66 -25.85 6.60 -7.40
CA LEU A 66 -24.63 7.39 -7.49
C LEU A 66 -24.74 8.78 -6.86
N GLY A 67 -25.94 9.17 -6.44
CA GLY A 67 -26.21 10.47 -5.82
C GLY A 67 -26.23 11.66 -6.80
N GLN A 68 -26.71 12.81 -6.34
CA GLN A 68 -26.65 14.06 -7.10
C GLN A 68 -25.30 14.74 -6.86
N MET A 69 -24.53 14.95 -7.92
CA MET A 69 -23.30 15.73 -7.86
C MET A 69 -23.62 17.22 -7.81
N LYS A 70 -22.96 17.94 -6.91
CA LYS A 70 -23.05 19.40 -6.84
C LYS A 70 -22.50 19.98 -8.14
N LYS A 71 -23.25 20.90 -8.76
CA LYS A 71 -22.74 21.66 -9.91
C LYS A 71 -21.60 22.57 -9.44
N PRO A 72 -20.42 22.54 -10.09
CA PRO A 72 -19.34 23.48 -9.77
C PRO A 72 -19.77 24.92 -10.07
N ASP A 73 -19.17 25.87 -9.36
CA ASP A 73 -19.41 27.29 -9.56
C ASP A 73 -18.71 27.78 -10.84
N VAL A 74 -19.35 27.54 -11.96
CA VAL A 74 -18.93 27.94 -13.31
C VAL A 74 -20.16 28.30 -14.14
N ASP A 75 -20.04 29.34 -14.93
CA ASP A 75 -21.15 29.76 -15.80
C ASP A 75 -21.39 28.73 -16.90
N GLN A 76 -20.34 28.37 -17.65
CA GLN A 76 -20.45 27.41 -18.75
C GLN A 76 -19.09 26.74 -19.07
N ILE A 77 -19.14 25.46 -19.48
CA ILE A 77 -18.00 24.79 -20.11
C ILE A 77 -18.47 24.14 -21.42
N GLU A 78 -17.85 24.51 -22.53
CA GLU A 78 -18.15 23.96 -23.87
C GLU A 78 -17.02 23.01 -24.34
N GLY A 79 -17.33 22.09 -25.24
CA GLY A 79 -16.35 21.20 -25.87
C GLY A 79 -15.76 20.12 -24.93
N LEU A 80 -16.38 19.88 -23.77
CA LEU A 80 -15.88 18.92 -22.79
C LEU A 80 -16.14 17.49 -23.27
N SER A 81 -15.08 16.68 -23.28
CA SER A 81 -15.13 15.22 -23.50
C SER A 81 -15.41 14.48 -22.18
N PRO A 82 -15.79 13.18 -22.21
CA PRO A 82 -15.79 12.37 -21.01
C PRO A 82 -14.44 12.49 -20.28
N ALA A 83 -14.48 12.78 -18.97
CA ALA A 83 -13.30 13.09 -18.20
C ALA A 83 -12.94 11.93 -17.26
N ILE A 84 -11.66 11.60 -17.20
CA ILE A 84 -11.07 10.61 -16.27
C ILE A 84 -10.02 11.33 -15.42
N ALA A 85 -10.18 11.28 -14.10
CA ALA A 85 -9.20 11.82 -13.18
C ALA A 85 -8.27 10.72 -12.64
N ILE A 86 -6.99 11.04 -12.57
CA ILE A 86 -5.95 10.22 -11.95
C ILE A 86 -5.29 11.06 -10.86
N ASP A 87 -5.88 10.99 -9.67
CA ASP A 87 -5.43 11.72 -8.49
C ASP A 87 -4.41 10.91 -7.65
N GLN A 88 -3.75 11.59 -6.72
CA GLN A 88 -2.75 11.02 -5.83
C GLN A 88 -3.37 10.36 -4.59
N LYS A 89 -4.59 10.73 -4.20
CA LYS A 89 -5.15 10.52 -2.84
C LYS A 89 -5.60 9.11 -2.47
N THR A 90 -5.64 8.14 -3.37
CA THR A 90 -6.26 6.85 -3.06
C THR A 90 -5.32 5.67 -3.21
N THR A 91 -4.49 5.42 -2.21
CA THR A 91 -3.99 4.07 -2.00
C THR A 91 -5.12 3.23 -1.42
N SER A 92 -5.45 2.12 -2.07
CA SER A 92 -6.43 1.17 -1.53
C SER A 92 -5.92 0.65 -0.18
N SER A 93 -6.66 0.89 0.88
CA SER A 93 -6.38 0.32 2.20
C SER A 93 -6.71 -1.17 2.29
N ASN A 94 -7.25 -1.76 1.22
CA ASN A 94 -7.62 -3.17 1.19
C ASN A 94 -6.36 -4.05 1.07
N PRO A 95 -6.03 -4.88 2.08
CA PRO A 95 -4.84 -5.71 2.09
C PRO A 95 -4.88 -6.84 1.04
N ARG A 96 -6.03 -7.09 0.42
CA ARG A 96 -6.18 -8.06 -0.67
C ARG A 96 -5.83 -7.49 -2.04
N SER A 97 -5.80 -6.18 -2.18
CA SER A 97 -5.43 -5.54 -3.45
C SER A 97 -3.92 -5.63 -3.67
N THR A 98 -3.52 -6.14 -4.83
CA THR A 98 -2.12 -6.23 -5.28
C THR A 98 -1.94 -5.47 -6.58
N VAL A 99 -0.69 -5.18 -6.95
CA VAL A 99 -0.38 -4.58 -8.27
C VAL A 99 -1.04 -5.40 -9.38
N GLY A 100 -0.90 -6.74 -9.35
CA GLY A 100 -1.47 -7.63 -10.36
C GLY A 100 -2.99 -7.58 -10.44
N THR A 101 -3.70 -7.40 -9.31
CA THR A 101 -5.17 -7.31 -9.31
C THR A 101 -5.68 -5.94 -9.73
N VAL A 102 -4.98 -4.86 -9.36
CA VAL A 102 -5.35 -3.49 -9.75
C VAL A 102 -5.15 -3.27 -11.25
N THR A 103 -4.12 -3.89 -11.84
CA THR A 103 -3.83 -3.83 -13.28
C THR A 103 -4.57 -4.87 -14.11
N GLU A 104 -5.37 -5.72 -13.48
CA GLU A 104 -6.07 -6.87 -14.09
C GLU A 104 -5.12 -7.94 -14.67
N ILE A 105 -3.81 -7.77 -14.58
CA ILE A 105 -2.82 -8.73 -15.12
C ILE A 105 -2.98 -10.09 -14.43
N TYR A 106 -3.29 -10.09 -13.14
CA TYR A 106 -3.49 -11.33 -12.38
C TYR A 106 -4.65 -12.17 -12.91
N ASP A 107 -5.72 -11.55 -13.42
CA ASP A 107 -6.86 -12.27 -13.98
C ASP A 107 -6.49 -12.99 -15.28
N TYR A 108 -5.63 -12.39 -16.10
CA TYR A 108 -5.07 -13.06 -17.27
C TYR A 108 -4.13 -14.21 -16.90
N PHE A 109 -3.32 -14.07 -15.84
CA PHE A 109 -2.50 -15.18 -15.33
C PHE A 109 -3.37 -16.32 -14.80
N ARG A 110 -4.45 -16.03 -14.09
CA ARG A 110 -5.41 -17.05 -13.64
C ARG A 110 -5.99 -17.83 -14.81
N LEU A 111 -6.33 -17.12 -15.89
CA LEU A 111 -6.81 -17.74 -17.12
C LEU A 111 -5.72 -18.58 -17.79
N LEU A 112 -4.49 -18.08 -17.86
CA LEU A 112 -3.35 -18.78 -18.44
C LEU A 112 -3.07 -20.09 -17.68
N PHE A 113 -2.94 -20.03 -16.35
CA PHE A 113 -2.67 -21.21 -15.52
C PHE A 113 -3.80 -22.24 -15.53
N ALA A 114 -5.06 -21.80 -15.69
CA ALA A 114 -6.18 -22.71 -15.83
C ALA A 114 -6.17 -23.48 -17.15
N ASN A 115 -5.65 -22.88 -18.25
CA ASN A 115 -5.75 -23.47 -19.58
C ASN A 115 -4.49 -24.26 -20.00
N ILE A 116 -3.28 -23.81 -19.61
CA ILE A 116 -2.02 -24.46 -20.01
C ILE A 116 -1.18 -24.91 -18.79
N GLY A 117 -1.63 -24.67 -17.57
CA GLY A 117 -0.92 -25.09 -16.38
C GLY A 117 -0.94 -26.60 -16.19
N VAL A 118 0.22 -27.18 -15.91
CA VAL A 118 0.39 -28.60 -15.61
C VAL A 118 0.21 -28.83 -14.12
N PRO A 119 -0.82 -29.59 -13.68
CA PRO A 119 -1.01 -29.90 -12.26
C PRO A 119 0.03 -30.91 -11.77
N TYR A 120 0.56 -30.65 -10.59
CA TYR A 120 1.45 -31.57 -9.87
C TYR A 120 0.74 -32.11 -8.63
N CYS A 121 1.02 -33.32 -8.25
CA CYS A 121 0.49 -33.90 -7.03
C CYS A 121 1.03 -33.17 -5.79
N VAL A 122 0.13 -32.70 -4.93
CA VAL A 122 0.50 -31.98 -3.69
C VAL A 122 1.36 -32.88 -2.77
N ASN A 123 1.10 -34.21 -2.76
CA ASN A 123 1.77 -35.14 -1.87
C ASN A 123 3.06 -35.75 -2.48
N CYS A 124 3.06 -36.00 -3.79
CA CYS A 124 4.14 -36.76 -4.47
C CYS A 124 5.01 -35.85 -5.37
N ASN A 125 4.58 -34.60 -5.62
CA ASN A 125 5.21 -33.64 -6.53
C ASN A 125 5.49 -34.20 -7.96
N LYS A 126 4.65 -35.16 -8.42
CA LYS A 126 4.72 -35.69 -9.77
C LYS A 126 3.67 -35.00 -10.66
N PRO A 127 3.95 -34.76 -11.94
CA PRO A 127 2.96 -34.18 -12.86
C PRO A 127 1.78 -35.12 -13.01
N ILE A 128 0.58 -34.54 -13.05
CA ILE A 128 -0.68 -35.24 -13.22
C ILE A 128 -1.22 -34.90 -14.61
N SER A 129 -1.50 -35.91 -15.42
CA SER A 129 -2.17 -35.74 -16.72
C SER A 129 -3.52 -36.46 -16.73
N ALA A 130 -4.55 -35.79 -17.24
CA ALA A 130 -5.78 -36.48 -17.60
C ALA A 130 -5.57 -37.23 -18.90
N SER A 131 -5.90 -38.51 -18.93
CA SER A 131 -5.88 -39.31 -20.14
C SER A 131 -7.30 -39.46 -20.67
N THR A 132 -7.52 -39.14 -21.93
CA THR A 132 -8.83 -39.50 -22.55
C THR A 132 -8.96 -41.00 -22.72
N ILE A 133 -10.17 -41.53 -22.75
CA ILE A 133 -10.43 -42.96 -22.99
C ILE A 133 -9.76 -43.42 -24.26
N ASP A 134 -9.84 -42.59 -25.34
CA ASP A 134 -9.17 -42.89 -26.62
C ASP A 134 -7.63 -42.99 -26.47
N ASN A 135 -7.03 -42.10 -25.67
CA ASN A 135 -5.57 -42.17 -25.42
C ASN A 135 -5.19 -43.43 -24.64
N ILE A 136 -6.01 -43.85 -23.68
CA ILE A 136 -5.82 -45.08 -22.92
C ILE A 136 -5.96 -46.28 -23.87
N ALA A 137 -7.01 -46.28 -24.70
CA ALA A 137 -7.22 -47.32 -25.67
C ALA A 137 -6.08 -47.43 -26.68
N ASN A 138 -5.57 -46.32 -27.21
CA ASN A 138 -4.42 -46.29 -28.13
C ASN A 138 -3.17 -46.84 -27.51
N ARG A 139 -2.90 -46.54 -26.23
CA ARG A 139 -1.76 -47.10 -25.49
C ARG A 139 -1.87 -48.62 -25.31
N VAL A 140 -3.09 -49.10 -25.03
CA VAL A 140 -3.38 -50.54 -24.93
C VAL A 140 -3.24 -51.23 -26.27
N LYS A 141 -3.63 -50.57 -27.36
CA LYS A 141 -3.45 -51.09 -28.74
C LYS A 141 -1.99 -51.16 -29.18
N ALA A 142 -1.11 -50.33 -28.63
CA ALA A 142 0.29 -50.35 -28.91
C ALA A 142 1.05 -51.56 -28.30
N CYS A 143 0.39 -52.34 -27.44
CA CYS A 143 0.95 -53.58 -26.91
C CYS A 143 1.04 -54.67 -27.97
N GLU A 144 1.90 -55.69 -27.76
CA GLU A 144 2.11 -56.78 -28.68
C GLU A 144 0.82 -57.62 -28.85
N ASN A 145 0.55 -58.10 -30.05
CA ASN A 145 -0.55 -59.04 -30.34
C ASN A 145 -0.47 -60.30 -29.50
N GLY A 146 -1.56 -60.74 -28.90
CA GLY A 146 -1.62 -61.84 -27.98
C GLY A 146 -1.43 -61.49 -26.53
N SER A 147 -1.10 -60.25 -26.17
CA SER A 147 -0.97 -59.82 -24.79
C SER A 147 -2.32 -59.98 -24.05
N LYS A 148 -2.22 -60.49 -22.80
CA LYS A 148 -3.38 -60.57 -21.89
C LYS A 148 -3.61 -59.22 -21.25
N ILE A 149 -4.81 -58.66 -21.42
CA ILE A 149 -5.22 -57.36 -20.90
C ILE A 149 -6.38 -57.57 -19.90
N MET A 150 -6.28 -56.92 -18.75
CA MET A 150 -7.35 -56.91 -17.77
C MET A 150 -7.67 -55.45 -17.44
N ILE A 151 -8.95 -55.09 -17.60
CA ILE A 151 -9.47 -53.77 -17.27
C ILE A 151 -10.08 -53.84 -15.87
N ILE A 152 -9.60 -53.00 -14.97
CA ILE A 152 -9.93 -53.03 -13.56
C ILE A 152 -10.35 -51.63 -13.09
N ALA A 153 -11.45 -51.55 -12.36
CA ALA A 153 -11.96 -50.32 -11.73
C ALA A 153 -11.60 -50.26 -10.23
N PRO A 154 -10.69 -49.38 -9.80
CA PRO A 154 -10.35 -49.23 -8.38
C PRO A 154 -11.45 -48.41 -7.66
N VAL A 155 -12.24 -49.10 -6.79
CA VAL A 155 -13.38 -48.45 -6.13
C VAL A 155 -13.05 -47.98 -4.70
N ILE A 156 -12.28 -48.76 -3.96
CA ILE A 156 -11.85 -48.44 -2.61
C ILE A 156 -10.33 -48.42 -2.58
N SER A 157 -9.74 -47.36 -2.02
CA SER A 157 -8.30 -47.25 -1.79
C SER A 157 -8.01 -46.87 -0.36
N ARG A 158 -7.24 -47.73 0.34
CA ARG A 158 -6.69 -47.57 1.69
C ARG A 158 -7.75 -47.14 2.74
N LYS A 159 -8.96 -47.69 2.67
CA LYS A 159 -10.02 -47.43 3.64
C LYS A 159 -10.30 -48.69 4.50
N THR A 160 -10.65 -48.49 5.78
CA THR A 160 -11.04 -49.54 6.69
C THR A 160 -12.50 -49.88 6.52
N GLY A 161 -12.86 -51.18 6.61
CA GLY A 161 -14.25 -51.67 6.49
C GLY A 161 -14.32 -53.13 6.07
N GLU A 162 -15.49 -53.77 6.27
CA GLU A 162 -15.74 -55.17 5.88
C GLU A 162 -16.30 -55.29 4.46
N TYR A 163 -16.92 -54.22 3.93
CA TYR A 163 -17.42 -54.06 2.56
C TYR A 163 -18.38 -55.17 2.04
N VAL A 164 -19.07 -55.87 2.91
CA VAL A 164 -19.98 -56.96 2.54
C VAL A 164 -21.10 -56.49 1.59
N GLU A 165 -21.74 -55.37 1.93
CA GLU A 165 -22.80 -54.76 1.11
C GLU A 165 -22.28 -54.33 -0.30
N LEU A 166 -21.04 -53.85 -0.36
CA LEU A 166 -20.39 -53.46 -1.63
C LEU A 166 -20.17 -54.65 -2.54
N PHE A 167 -19.73 -55.79 -2.00
CA PHE A 167 -19.57 -57.03 -2.77
C PHE A 167 -20.91 -57.57 -3.27
N GLU A 168 -21.98 -57.47 -2.48
CA GLU A 168 -23.33 -57.83 -2.89
C GLU A 168 -23.84 -56.91 -4.00
N GLU A 169 -23.55 -55.63 -3.93
CA GLU A 169 -23.89 -54.67 -4.99
C GLU A 169 -23.20 -55.02 -6.29
N PHE A 170 -21.89 -55.34 -6.25
CA PHE A 170 -21.16 -55.75 -7.46
C PHE A 170 -21.69 -57.05 -8.04
N ARG A 171 -22.09 -58.02 -7.21
CA ARG A 171 -22.72 -59.27 -7.61
C ARG A 171 -24.08 -59.01 -8.33
N LYS A 172 -24.91 -58.13 -7.76
CA LYS A 172 -26.19 -57.71 -8.35
C LYS A 172 -26.03 -57.01 -9.70
N LYS A 173 -24.92 -56.25 -9.88
CA LYS A 173 -24.54 -55.56 -11.13
C LYS A 173 -23.91 -56.51 -12.18
N GLY A 174 -23.75 -57.81 -11.87
CA GLY A 174 -23.23 -58.81 -12.81
C GLY A 174 -21.73 -58.93 -12.92
N TYR A 175 -20.98 -58.29 -12.00
CA TYR A 175 -19.54 -58.49 -11.97
C TYR A 175 -19.18 -59.84 -11.35
N SER A 176 -18.16 -60.52 -11.90
CA SER A 176 -17.80 -61.88 -11.45
C SER A 176 -16.60 -61.92 -10.54
N ARG A 177 -15.72 -60.84 -10.57
CA ARG A 177 -14.44 -60.84 -9.87
C ARG A 177 -14.09 -59.52 -9.29
N VAL A 178 -13.47 -59.56 -8.13
CA VAL A 178 -12.86 -58.41 -7.44
C VAL A 178 -11.41 -58.68 -7.13
N LYS A 179 -10.58 -57.64 -7.14
CA LYS A 179 -9.22 -57.67 -6.64
C LYS A 179 -9.17 -56.96 -5.29
N VAL A 180 -8.79 -57.68 -4.25
CA VAL A 180 -8.67 -57.18 -2.89
C VAL A 180 -7.24 -57.36 -2.41
N ASP A 181 -6.61 -56.26 -1.99
CA ASP A 181 -5.22 -56.22 -1.51
C ASP A 181 -4.25 -56.95 -2.43
N GLY A 182 -4.43 -56.83 -3.76
CA GLY A 182 -3.58 -57.45 -4.78
C GLY A 182 -4.00 -58.87 -5.21
N VAL A 183 -4.96 -59.52 -4.50
CA VAL A 183 -5.40 -60.86 -4.83
C VAL A 183 -6.77 -60.83 -5.50
N ILE A 184 -6.95 -61.65 -6.52
CA ILE A 184 -8.25 -61.71 -7.26
C ILE A 184 -9.13 -62.83 -6.64
N TYR A 185 -10.34 -62.43 -6.24
CA TYR A 185 -11.37 -63.32 -5.69
C TYR A 185 -12.57 -63.42 -6.64
N SER A 186 -13.24 -64.55 -6.63
CA SER A 186 -14.58 -64.65 -7.24
C SER A 186 -15.59 -63.99 -6.32
N LEU A 187 -16.55 -63.26 -6.88
CA LEU A 187 -17.67 -62.70 -6.09
C LEU A 187 -18.64 -63.78 -5.64
N ASP A 188 -18.54 -65.01 -6.20
CA ASP A 188 -19.29 -66.16 -5.75
C ASP A 188 -18.78 -66.76 -4.43
N ASP A 189 -17.50 -66.43 -4.12
CA ASP A 189 -16.88 -66.89 -2.86
C ASP A 189 -17.22 -65.92 -1.70
N GLU A 190 -17.15 -66.43 -0.45
CA GLU A 190 -17.31 -65.60 0.73
C GLU A 190 -16.02 -64.86 1.00
N ILE A 191 -16.03 -63.51 0.79
CA ILE A 191 -14.88 -62.64 1.03
C ILE A 191 -14.99 -62.01 2.39
N LYS A 192 -14.15 -62.41 3.38
CA LYS A 192 -14.10 -61.85 4.74
C LYS A 192 -12.91 -60.91 4.89
N LEU A 193 -13.18 -59.63 5.18
CA LEU A 193 -12.18 -58.60 5.39
C LEU A 193 -12.11 -58.17 6.85
N ASP A 194 -10.93 -57.80 7.32
CA ASP A 194 -10.72 -57.29 8.67
C ASP A 194 -11.12 -55.83 8.78
N LYS A 195 -12.16 -55.52 9.54
CA LYS A 195 -12.72 -54.18 9.75
C LYS A 195 -11.70 -53.12 10.17
N LYS A 196 -10.62 -53.54 10.84
CA LYS A 196 -9.57 -52.63 11.36
C LYS A 196 -8.43 -52.37 10.40
N LYS A 197 -8.28 -53.18 9.37
CA LYS A 197 -7.24 -53.02 8.33
C LYS A 197 -7.72 -52.14 7.19
N LYS A 198 -6.77 -51.46 6.55
CA LYS A 198 -7.02 -50.70 5.35
C LYS A 198 -6.98 -51.63 4.16
N HIS A 199 -8.01 -51.61 3.32
CA HIS A 199 -8.14 -52.44 2.14
C HIS A 199 -8.13 -51.59 0.87
N ASP A 200 -7.60 -52.20 -0.20
CA ASP A 200 -7.70 -51.72 -1.58
C ASP A 200 -8.62 -52.68 -2.35
N ILE A 201 -9.76 -52.19 -2.84
CA ILE A 201 -10.75 -53.03 -3.53
C ILE A 201 -10.98 -52.50 -4.94
N SER A 202 -10.82 -53.36 -5.94
CA SER A 202 -11.00 -53.05 -7.33
C SER A 202 -11.88 -54.11 -8.03
N VAL A 203 -12.72 -53.69 -8.93
CA VAL A 203 -13.59 -54.57 -9.69
C VAL A 203 -12.95 -54.91 -11.03
N VAL A 204 -12.87 -56.19 -11.38
CA VAL A 204 -12.40 -56.62 -12.70
C VAL A 204 -13.57 -56.47 -13.68
N ILE A 205 -13.44 -55.53 -14.60
CA ILE A 205 -14.48 -55.21 -15.57
C ILE A 205 -14.46 -56.18 -16.75
N ASP A 206 -13.26 -56.41 -17.32
CA ASP A 206 -13.12 -57.27 -18.50
C ASP A 206 -11.72 -57.89 -18.58
N ARG A 207 -11.63 -59.02 -19.30
CA ARG A 207 -10.38 -59.69 -19.65
C ARG A 207 -10.34 -59.85 -21.15
N LEU A 208 -9.37 -59.24 -21.79
CA LEU A 208 -9.18 -59.19 -23.23
C LEU A 208 -7.86 -59.83 -23.62
N ILE A 209 -7.80 -60.32 -24.84
CA ILE A 209 -6.53 -60.66 -25.48
C ILE A 209 -6.36 -59.67 -26.60
N ARG A 210 -5.16 -59.09 -26.74
CA ARG A 210 -4.86 -58.13 -27.81
C ARG A 210 -5.04 -58.76 -29.18
N THR A 211 -6.01 -58.25 -29.93
CA THR A 211 -6.31 -58.63 -31.31
C THR A 211 -6.67 -57.37 -32.10
N ASP A 212 -6.62 -57.41 -33.43
CA ASP A 212 -6.92 -56.24 -34.28
C ASP A 212 -8.40 -55.79 -34.24
N ASN A 213 -9.34 -56.63 -33.78
CA ASN A 213 -10.79 -56.37 -33.78
C ASN A 213 -11.38 -56.11 -32.36
N MET A 214 -10.54 -55.72 -31.38
CA MET A 214 -11.04 -55.54 -29.99
C MET A 214 -11.53 -54.13 -29.66
N ASP A 215 -11.55 -53.21 -30.61
CA ASP A 215 -11.69 -51.77 -30.36
C ASP A 215 -12.96 -51.37 -29.60
N ASN A 216 -14.14 -51.81 -30.08
CA ASN A 216 -15.41 -51.42 -29.45
C ASN A 216 -15.51 -51.99 -28.02
N ARG A 217 -15.12 -53.27 -27.84
CA ARG A 217 -15.18 -53.94 -26.53
C ARG A 217 -14.18 -53.33 -25.54
N LEU A 218 -12.98 -52.91 -26.01
CA LEU A 218 -12.02 -52.23 -25.19
C LEU A 218 -12.54 -50.85 -24.71
N ILE A 219 -13.11 -50.06 -25.61
CA ILE A 219 -13.67 -48.76 -25.29
C ILE A 219 -14.82 -48.90 -24.29
N ASP A 220 -15.79 -49.79 -24.55
CA ASP A 220 -16.92 -50.04 -23.65
C ASP A 220 -16.46 -50.48 -22.24
N SER A 221 -15.43 -51.34 -22.17
CA SER A 221 -14.87 -51.80 -20.89
C SER A 221 -14.15 -50.69 -20.15
N LEU A 222 -13.40 -49.80 -20.86
CA LEU A 222 -12.74 -48.64 -20.28
C LEU A 222 -13.76 -47.61 -19.77
N GLU A 223 -14.84 -47.33 -20.58
CA GLU A 223 -15.91 -46.42 -20.13
C GLU A 223 -16.61 -46.95 -18.88
N THR A 224 -16.91 -48.25 -18.83
CA THR A 224 -17.54 -48.88 -17.67
C THR A 224 -16.61 -48.77 -16.43
N ALA A 225 -15.33 -49.05 -16.59
CA ALA A 225 -14.35 -48.93 -15.51
C ALA A 225 -14.25 -47.48 -14.97
N VAL A 226 -14.10 -46.51 -15.89
CA VAL A 226 -14.01 -45.09 -15.57
C VAL A 226 -15.27 -44.60 -14.86
N LYS A 227 -16.46 -45.01 -15.31
CA LYS A 227 -17.72 -44.64 -14.68
C LYS A 227 -17.87 -45.23 -13.29
N LEU A 228 -17.46 -46.51 -13.08
CA LEU A 228 -17.55 -47.22 -11.80
C LEU A 228 -16.57 -46.67 -10.75
N ALA A 229 -15.37 -46.33 -11.19
CA ALA A 229 -14.30 -45.86 -10.31
C ALA A 229 -14.09 -44.31 -10.35
N ASP A 230 -15.14 -43.56 -10.68
CA ASP A 230 -15.14 -42.09 -10.68
C ASP A 230 -13.97 -41.45 -11.42
N GLY A 231 -13.64 -41.95 -12.60
CA GLY A 231 -12.59 -41.43 -13.46
C GLY A 231 -11.28 -42.19 -13.45
N LEU A 232 -11.17 -43.25 -12.68
CA LEU A 232 -9.97 -44.09 -12.55
C LEU A 232 -10.16 -45.41 -13.31
N VAL A 233 -9.08 -45.92 -13.90
CA VAL A 233 -9.03 -47.28 -14.46
C VAL A 233 -7.60 -47.81 -14.38
N ILE A 234 -7.47 -49.07 -13.95
CA ILE A 234 -6.22 -49.83 -14.00
C ILE A 234 -6.25 -50.73 -15.20
N VAL A 235 -5.23 -50.66 -16.02
CA VAL A 235 -5.02 -51.60 -17.10
C VAL A 235 -3.84 -52.48 -16.72
N ASP A 236 -4.08 -53.78 -16.58
CA ASP A 236 -3.04 -54.76 -16.37
C ASP A 236 -2.72 -55.40 -17.75
N THR A 237 -1.46 -55.32 -18.16
CA THR A 237 -0.96 -55.95 -19.36
C THR A 237 0.10 -56.92 -19.00
N ASN A 238 -0.19 -58.22 -19.16
CA ASN A 238 0.73 -59.34 -18.83
C ASN A 238 1.30 -59.25 -17.37
N GLY A 239 0.47 -58.79 -16.40
CA GLY A 239 0.88 -58.66 -15.00
C GLY A 239 1.52 -57.30 -14.63
N ILE A 240 1.62 -56.39 -15.56
CA ILE A 240 2.06 -55.01 -15.32
C ILE A 240 0.85 -54.07 -15.25
N GLU A 241 0.57 -53.57 -14.07
CA GLU A 241 -0.57 -52.71 -13.83
C GLU A 241 -0.19 -51.24 -13.99
N VAL A 242 -0.94 -50.53 -14.84
CA VAL A 242 -0.81 -49.09 -15.02
C VAL A 242 -2.15 -48.42 -14.68
N LEU A 243 -2.12 -47.51 -13.72
CA LEU A 243 -3.29 -46.73 -13.34
C LEU A 243 -3.39 -45.52 -14.27
N TYR A 244 -4.53 -45.38 -14.90
CA TYR A 244 -4.90 -44.20 -15.69
C TYR A 244 -6.02 -43.44 -15.00
N SER A 245 -6.09 -42.15 -15.26
CA SER A 245 -7.15 -41.29 -14.79
C SER A 245 -7.69 -40.43 -15.92
N THR A 246 -9.00 -40.36 -16.03
CA THR A 246 -9.70 -39.42 -16.92
C THR A 246 -9.93 -38.07 -16.24
N LYS A 247 -9.80 -38.01 -14.92
CA LYS A 247 -9.74 -36.78 -14.11
C LYS A 247 -8.28 -36.49 -13.77
N HIS A 248 -7.98 -35.25 -13.38
CA HIS A 248 -6.65 -34.84 -12.90
C HIS A 248 -6.40 -35.47 -11.52
N SER A 249 -6.03 -36.73 -11.48
CA SER A 249 -5.70 -37.48 -10.25
C SER A 249 -4.33 -38.13 -10.33
N CYS A 250 -3.65 -38.17 -9.16
CA CYS A 250 -2.32 -38.74 -9.04
C CYS A 250 -2.38 -40.27 -9.06
N PRO A 251 -1.72 -40.96 -9.98
CA PRO A 251 -1.73 -42.42 -10.03
C PRO A 251 -1.01 -43.08 -8.86
N THR A 252 -0.16 -42.36 -8.12
CA THR A 252 0.63 -42.92 -7.01
C THR A 252 -0.08 -42.86 -5.65
N CYS A 253 -0.76 -41.74 -5.32
CA CYS A 253 -1.39 -41.55 -4.01
C CYS A 253 -2.91 -41.29 -4.06
N GLY A 254 -3.52 -41.27 -5.24
CA GLY A 254 -4.95 -41.07 -5.42
C GLY A 254 -5.44 -39.63 -5.20
N PHE A 255 -4.53 -38.67 -4.94
CA PHE A 255 -4.90 -37.27 -4.84
C PHE A 255 -5.54 -36.78 -6.15
N ALA A 256 -6.71 -36.16 -6.10
CA ALA A 256 -7.42 -35.67 -7.27
C ALA A 256 -7.73 -34.17 -7.11
N PHE A 257 -7.60 -33.42 -8.22
CA PHE A 257 -8.15 -32.06 -8.30
C PHE A 257 -9.65 -32.16 -8.54
N SER A 258 -10.41 -31.33 -7.82
CA SER A 258 -11.86 -31.23 -8.05
C SER A 258 -12.15 -30.62 -9.43
N GLU A 259 -11.50 -29.52 -9.75
CA GLU A 259 -11.59 -28.79 -11.02
C GLU A 259 -10.43 -27.81 -11.13
N ILE A 260 -9.81 -27.73 -12.31
CA ILE A 260 -8.79 -26.72 -12.59
C ILE A 260 -9.45 -25.60 -13.38
N SER A 261 -9.98 -24.61 -12.68
CA SER A 261 -10.60 -23.43 -13.25
C SER A 261 -9.88 -22.16 -12.79
N SER A 262 -10.14 -21.02 -13.42
CA SER A 262 -9.57 -19.73 -13.02
C SER A 262 -9.91 -19.33 -11.57
N ARG A 263 -10.97 -19.93 -10.98
CA ARG A 263 -11.36 -19.70 -9.58
C ARG A 263 -10.38 -20.33 -8.59
N LEU A 264 -9.73 -21.44 -8.97
CA LEU A 264 -8.72 -22.11 -8.15
C LEU A 264 -7.54 -21.18 -7.86
N PHE A 265 -7.19 -20.28 -8.76
CA PHE A 265 -6.08 -19.34 -8.62
C PHE A 265 -6.48 -18.00 -8.01
N SER A 266 -7.70 -17.87 -7.49
CA SER A 266 -8.15 -16.64 -6.85
C SER A 266 -7.97 -16.71 -5.33
N PHE A 267 -7.14 -15.84 -4.78
CA PHE A 267 -7.02 -15.69 -3.32
C PHE A 267 -8.21 -14.92 -2.69
N ASN A 268 -9.14 -14.41 -3.50
CA ASN A 268 -10.36 -13.74 -3.04
C ASN A 268 -11.57 -14.70 -2.94
N THR A 269 -11.39 -15.97 -3.33
CA THR A 269 -12.44 -17.00 -3.26
C THR A 269 -12.02 -18.11 -2.30
N PRO A 270 -12.95 -18.73 -1.54
CA PRO A 270 -12.63 -19.84 -0.65
C PRO A 270 -12.00 -21.05 -1.35
N ILE A 271 -12.26 -21.23 -2.66
CA ILE A 271 -11.75 -22.35 -3.47
C ILE A 271 -10.24 -22.28 -3.64
N GLY A 272 -9.69 -21.08 -3.87
CA GLY A 272 -8.26 -20.88 -4.12
C GLY A 272 -7.48 -20.33 -2.94
N ALA A 273 -8.15 -19.63 -2.03
CA ALA A 273 -7.51 -18.98 -0.90
C ALA A 273 -6.89 -19.96 0.09
N CYS A 274 -5.79 -19.58 0.70
CA CYS A 274 -5.25 -20.29 1.86
C CYS A 274 -6.29 -20.33 2.98
N PRO A 275 -6.63 -21.49 3.54
CA PRO A 275 -7.69 -21.62 4.54
C PRO A 275 -7.35 -20.91 5.85
N GLU A 276 -6.07 -20.76 6.19
CA GLU A 276 -5.62 -20.16 7.44
C GLU A 276 -5.68 -18.62 7.42
N CYS A 277 -5.17 -17.98 6.36
CA CYS A 277 -5.17 -16.52 6.24
C CYS A 277 -6.30 -15.99 5.34
N SER A 278 -7.17 -16.84 4.82
CA SER A 278 -8.26 -16.46 3.92
C SER A 278 -7.80 -15.60 2.73
N GLY A 279 -6.62 -15.91 2.19
CA GLY A 279 -6.05 -15.22 1.04
C GLY A 279 -5.29 -13.92 1.33
N LEU A 280 -5.07 -13.56 2.58
CA LEU A 280 -4.30 -12.37 2.96
C LEU A 280 -2.79 -12.56 2.81
N GLY A 281 -2.28 -13.78 2.94
CA GLY A 281 -0.84 -14.09 2.95
C GLY A 281 -0.15 -13.76 4.26
N SER A 282 -0.79 -12.98 5.12
CA SER A 282 -0.24 -12.54 6.40
C SER A 282 -1.30 -12.56 7.48
N LYS A 283 -0.87 -12.49 8.72
CA LYS A 283 -1.70 -12.37 9.91
C LYS A 283 -1.17 -11.27 10.82
N LEU A 284 -2.07 -10.55 11.48
CA LEU A 284 -1.73 -9.66 12.58
C LEU A 284 -1.50 -10.51 13.84
N VAL A 285 -0.31 -10.47 14.36
CA VAL A 285 0.13 -11.23 15.53
C VAL A 285 0.54 -10.25 16.61
N ILE A 286 0.04 -10.48 17.84
CA ILE A 286 0.46 -9.70 19.00
C ILE A 286 1.84 -10.20 19.43
N GLU A 287 2.81 -9.28 19.53
CA GLU A 287 4.17 -9.58 19.96
C GLU A 287 4.35 -9.31 21.46
N GLU A 288 5.00 -10.24 22.15
CA GLU A 288 5.33 -10.09 23.57
C GLU A 288 6.23 -8.88 23.82
N ASP A 289 7.22 -8.67 22.97
CA ASP A 289 8.16 -7.56 23.06
C ASP A 289 7.49 -6.18 22.91
N LEU A 290 6.36 -6.10 22.22
CA LEU A 290 5.58 -4.88 22.13
C LEU A 290 4.68 -4.65 23.34
N LEU A 291 4.27 -5.73 24.03
CA LEU A 291 3.48 -5.67 25.25
C LEU A 291 4.34 -5.31 26.47
N VAL A 292 5.58 -5.75 26.47
CA VAL A 292 6.55 -5.53 27.56
C VAL A 292 7.30 -4.23 27.29
N LYS A 293 7.16 -3.27 28.16
CA LYS A 293 7.83 -1.96 28.06
C LYS A 293 9.35 -2.07 28.19
N ASP A 294 9.79 -2.85 29.15
CA ASP A 294 11.20 -3.19 29.40
C ASP A 294 11.26 -4.49 30.22
N TRP A 295 11.96 -5.49 29.71
CA TRP A 295 12.14 -6.78 30.33
C TRP A 295 12.94 -6.71 31.65
N ASN A 296 13.69 -5.64 31.87
CA ASN A 296 14.43 -5.38 33.12
C ASN A 296 13.53 -4.81 34.24
N LEU A 297 12.32 -4.35 33.92
CA LEU A 297 11.37 -3.89 34.91
C LEU A 297 10.60 -5.08 35.52
N SER A 298 10.15 -4.90 36.75
CA SER A 298 9.25 -5.84 37.42
C SER A 298 7.79 -5.56 37.04
N LEU A 299 6.90 -6.51 37.34
CA LEU A 299 5.45 -6.30 37.17
C LEU A 299 4.94 -5.12 38.03
N LEU A 300 5.54 -4.87 39.21
CA LEU A 300 5.22 -3.71 40.05
C LEU A 300 5.72 -2.39 39.45
N ASP A 301 6.87 -2.41 38.76
CA ASP A 301 7.42 -1.23 38.13
C ASP A 301 6.78 -0.97 36.76
N GLY A 302 5.76 -1.75 36.37
CA GLY A 302 5.00 -1.58 35.15
C GLY A 302 5.67 -2.15 33.90
N ALA A 303 6.38 -3.29 34.00
CA ALA A 303 6.91 -4.01 32.85
C ALA A 303 5.83 -4.27 31.79
N ILE A 304 4.60 -4.57 32.21
CA ILE A 304 3.42 -4.70 31.36
C ILE A 304 2.39 -3.67 31.82
N SER A 305 2.20 -2.61 31.05
CA SER A 305 1.25 -1.52 31.37
C SER A 305 0.29 -1.21 30.23
N SER A 306 0.06 -2.17 29.32
CA SER A 306 -0.65 -1.98 28.07
C SER A 306 -2.11 -2.44 28.14
N CYS A 307 -3.00 -1.72 27.46
CA CYS A 307 -4.40 -2.12 27.20
C CYS A 307 -5.23 -2.50 28.44
N GLY A 308 -4.98 -1.86 29.59
CA GLY A 308 -5.67 -2.15 30.87
C GLY A 308 -5.03 -3.27 31.69
N TRP A 309 -3.88 -3.77 31.26
CA TRP A 309 -2.99 -4.61 32.05
C TRP A 309 -1.96 -3.71 32.74
N GLY A 310 -1.93 -3.67 34.07
CA GLY A 310 -1.03 -2.83 34.86
C GLY A 310 -1.34 -2.90 36.35
N ASP A 311 -0.65 -2.07 37.17
CA ASP A 311 -0.71 -2.09 38.63
C ASP A 311 -2.09 -1.78 39.21
N TYR A 312 -2.95 -1.09 38.47
CA TYR A 312 -4.27 -0.70 38.94
C TYR A 312 -5.32 -1.42 38.12
N GLY A 313 -6.05 -2.35 38.71
CA GLY A 313 -7.19 -2.97 38.13
C GLY A 313 -7.15 -4.50 38.06
N PHE A 314 -7.88 -5.07 37.11
CA PHE A 314 -8.11 -6.49 36.96
C PHE A 314 -6.82 -7.26 36.63
N GLY A 315 -5.85 -6.63 35.94
CA GLY A 315 -4.57 -7.24 35.57
C GLY A 315 -3.69 -7.61 36.75
N ASN A 316 -3.67 -6.77 37.79
CA ASN A 316 -2.86 -7.01 39.00
C ASN A 316 -3.22 -8.32 39.72
N MET A 317 -4.50 -8.70 39.73
CA MET A 317 -4.95 -9.96 40.31
C MET A 317 -4.31 -11.16 39.60
N PHE A 318 -4.27 -11.18 38.30
CA PHE A 318 -3.64 -12.24 37.49
C PHE A 318 -2.13 -12.26 37.70
N PHE A 319 -1.47 -11.12 37.75
CA PHE A 319 -0.03 -11.02 38.00
C PHE A 319 0.35 -11.63 39.34
N ARG A 320 -0.38 -11.25 40.40
CA ARG A 320 -0.19 -11.85 41.75
C ARG A 320 -0.41 -13.34 41.75
N SER A 321 -1.43 -13.81 41.08
CA SER A 321 -1.78 -15.24 41.06
C SER A 321 -0.70 -16.07 40.35
N VAL A 322 -0.17 -15.58 39.23
CA VAL A 322 0.95 -16.23 38.54
C VAL A 322 2.23 -16.15 39.36
N SER A 323 2.55 -14.99 39.95
CA SER A 323 3.73 -14.84 40.82
C SER A 323 3.68 -15.81 42.01
N ASN A 324 2.52 -15.97 42.67
CA ASN A 324 2.37 -16.87 43.78
C ASN A 324 2.43 -18.34 43.34
N MET A 325 1.89 -18.71 42.18
CA MET A 325 1.94 -20.06 41.63
C MET A 325 3.38 -20.55 41.47
N PHE A 326 4.28 -19.66 41.09
CA PHE A 326 5.69 -19.99 40.91
C PHE A 326 6.60 -19.51 42.07
N SER A 327 6.02 -19.01 43.16
CA SER A 327 6.76 -18.47 44.32
C SER A 327 7.74 -17.37 43.95
N ILE A 328 7.38 -16.51 43.00
CA ILE A 328 8.18 -15.40 42.49
C ILE A 328 7.67 -14.08 43.09
N SER A 329 8.55 -13.18 43.45
CA SER A 329 8.15 -11.83 43.86
C SER A 329 7.69 -11.00 42.64
N MET A 330 6.63 -10.23 42.81
CA MET A 330 6.19 -9.28 41.80
C MET A 330 7.22 -8.15 41.54
N SER A 331 8.20 -7.98 42.42
CA SER A 331 9.35 -7.06 42.25
C SER A 331 10.52 -7.67 41.49
N THR A 332 10.45 -8.93 41.10
CA THR A 332 11.46 -9.58 40.26
C THR A 332 11.35 -9.05 38.82
N PRO A 333 12.46 -8.73 38.16
CA PRO A 333 12.45 -8.34 36.73
C PRO A 333 11.78 -9.43 35.87
N LEU A 334 10.98 -9.03 34.89
CA LEU A 334 10.22 -9.96 34.07
C LEU A 334 11.13 -10.91 33.24
N LYS A 335 12.33 -10.46 32.89
CA LYS A 335 13.34 -11.31 32.22
C LYS A 335 13.73 -12.54 33.05
N ASP A 336 13.75 -12.40 34.39
CA ASP A 336 14.17 -13.44 35.35
C ASP A 336 13.01 -14.40 35.73
N PHE A 337 11.81 -14.22 35.17
CA PHE A 337 10.71 -15.16 35.35
C PHE A 337 11.02 -16.48 34.64
N PRO A 338 10.67 -17.63 35.22
CA PRO A 338 10.70 -18.91 34.52
C PRO A 338 9.87 -18.86 33.21
N GLU A 339 10.32 -19.55 32.20
CA GLU A 339 9.63 -19.57 30.88
C GLU A 339 8.17 -20.04 30.98
N GLU A 340 7.89 -21.00 31.86
CA GLU A 340 6.52 -21.46 32.08
C GLU A 340 5.64 -20.40 32.76
N ALA A 341 6.18 -19.57 33.65
CA ALA A 341 5.46 -18.46 34.24
C ALA A 341 5.17 -17.37 33.18
N LYS A 342 6.13 -17.07 32.29
CA LYS A 342 5.94 -16.18 31.15
C LYS A 342 4.87 -16.74 30.20
N ARG A 343 4.94 -18.03 29.86
CA ARG A 343 3.95 -18.71 29.01
C ARG A 343 2.54 -18.55 29.57
N ILE A 344 2.35 -18.87 30.86
CA ILE A 344 1.03 -18.73 31.51
C ILE A 344 0.57 -17.28 31.52
N LEU A 345 1.48 -16.34 31.79
CA LEU A 345 1.17 -14.91 31.82
C LEU A 345 0.64 -14.43 30.46
N PHE A 346 1.34 -14.79 29.37
CA PHE A 346 0.99 -14.34 28.03
C PHE A 346 -0.12 -15.18 27.38
N TYR A 347 -0.11 -16.51 27.53
CA TYR A 347 -1.00 -17.40 26.78
C TYR A 347 -2.06 -18.10 27.66
N GLY A 348 -1.93 -18.02 29.00
CA GLY A 348 -2.92 -18.56 29.93
C GLY A 348 -2.65 -19.99 30.35
N THR A 349 -3.65 -20.58 31.05
CA THR A 349 -3.58 -21.91 31.70
C THR A 349 -4.16 -23.02 30.84
N ASP A 350 -4.30 -22.89 29.53
CA ASP A 350 -4.87 -23.87 28.59
C ASP A 350 -6.24 -24.45 29.05
N GLY A 351 -7.01 -23.62 29.76
CA GLY A 351 -8.33 -23.97 30.24
C GLY A 351 -8.35 -24.60 31.66
N GLU A 352 -7.20 -24.83 32.26
CA GLU A 352 -7.11 -25.26 33.64
C GLU A 352 -7.45 -24.14 34.62
N LYS A 353 -8.00 -24.49 35.77
CA LYS A 353 -8.31 -23.51 36.83
C LYS A 353 -7.06 -23.25 37.67
N MET A 354 -6.71 -21.99 37.85
CA MET A 354 -5.69 -21.59 38.81
C MET A 354 -6.30 -20.83 39.99
N SER A 355 -5.58 -20.82 41.10
CA SER A 355 -5.97 -20.10 42.32
C SER A 355 -5.75 -18.60 42.11
N MET A 356 -6.83 -17.83 42.11
CA MET A 356 -6.82 -16.39 41.90
C MET A 356 -6.89 -15.66 43.22
N ILE A 357 -6.02 -14.66 43.42
CA ILE A 357 -5.92 -13.90 44.66
C ILE A 357 -6.33 -12.47 44.44
N THR A 358 -7.42 -12.04 45.03
CA THR A 358 -7.90 -10.66 44.96
C THR A 358 -7.00 -9.73 45.80
N ARG A 359 -7.13 -8.42 45.55
CA ARG A 359 -6.38 -7.40 46.33
C ARG A 359 -6.65 -7.47 47.83
N ASN A 360 -7.83 -7.94 48.23
CA ASN A 360 -8.22 -8.13 49.62
C ASN A 360 -7.85 -9.50 50.20
N GLY A 361 -7.09 -10.31 49.48
CA GLY A 361 -6.62 -11.63 49.92
C GLY A 361 -7.63 -12.75 49.75
N ASN A 362 -8.83 -12.53 49.21
CA ASN A 362 -9.78 -13.59 48.95
C ASN A 362 -9.27 -14.50 47.81
N VAL A 363 -9.37 -15.82 48.01
CA VAL A 363 -8.93 -16.83 47.06
C VAL A 363 -10.13 -17.50 46.41
N PHE A 364 -10.11 -17.64 45.08
CA PHE A 364 -11.06 -18.39 44.30
C PHE A 364 -10.41 -19.05 43.09
N ASN A 365 -10.98 -20.13 42.58
CA ASN A 365 -10.44 -20.80 41.41
C ASN A 365 -11.10 -20.30 40.12
N ALA A 366 -10.31 -19.80 39.19
CA ALA A 366 -10.76 -19.36 37.88
C ALA A 366 -9.80 -19.78 36.77
N ARG A 367 -10.30 -19.76 35.55
CA ARG A 367 -9.46 -19.94 34.35
C ARG A 367 -8.82 -18.61 33.99
N PHE A 368 -7.56 -18.65 33.63
CA PHE A 368 -6.85 -17.49 33.08
C PHE A 368 -6.58 -17.72 31.62
N GLU A 369 -7.17 -16.87 30.76
CA GLU A 369 -7.02 -16.97 29.31
C GLU A 369 -5.67 -16.48 28.79
N GLY A 370 -4.89 -15.73 29.61
CA GLY A 370 -3.66 -15.06 29.18
C GLY A 370 -3.88 -13.67 28.60
N ILE A 371 -2.81 -12.87 28.57
CA ILE A 371 -2.88 -11.48 28.06
C ILE A 371 -3.19 -11.48 26.57
N ILE A 372 -2.47 -12.26 25.77
CA ILE A 372 -2.56 -12.28 24.31
C ILE A 372 -3.94 -12.79 23.83
N PRO A 373 -4.47 -13.94 24.29
CA PRO A 373 -5.83 -14.35 23.93
C PRO A 373 -6.91 -13.35 24.36
N ASN A 374 -6.76 -12.73 25.55
CA ASN A 374 -7.66 -11.65 25.99
C ASN A 374 -7.66 -10.46 25.02
N LEU A 375 -6.49 -10.02 24.57
CA LEU A 375 -6.37 -8.92 23.63
C LEU A 375 -6.96 -9.30 22.25
N TYR A 376 -6.74 -10.53 21.74
CA TYR A 376 -7.38 -11.01 20.51
C TYR A 376 -8.90 -11.04 20.62
N ARG A 377 -9.44 -11.51 21.72
CA ARG A 377 -10.89 -11.50 21.95
C ARG A 377 -11.43 -10.07 21.98
N ARG A 378 -10.76 -9.14 22.66
CA ARG A 378 -11.13 -7.72 22.71
C ARG A 378 -10.97 -7.03 21.35
N TYR A 379 -9.99 -7.44 20.56
CA TYR A 379 -9.80 -6.95 19.18
C TYR A 379 -10.96 -7.38 18.27
N SER A 380 -11.40 -8.63 18.38
CA SER A 380 -12.48 -9.15 17.55
C SER A 380 -13.87 -8.59 17.91
N THR A 381 -14.12 -8.25 19.18
CA THR A 381 -15.44 -7.81 19.68
C THR A 381 -15.51 -6.33 20.04
N GLY A 382 -14.37 -5.63 20.04
CA GLY A 382 -14.25 -4.24 20.50
C GLY A 382 -14.64 -3.20 19.46
N SER A 383 -14.88 -1.98 19.95
CA SER A 383 -15.05 -0.79 19.11
C SER A 383 -13.74 -0.41 18.41
N ASP A 384 -13.82 0.41 17.36
CA ASP A 384 -12.64 0.83 16.59
C ASP A 384 -11.55 1.48 17.46
N ASN A 385 -11.91 2.26 18.47
CA ASN A 385 -10.95 2.81 19.43
C ASN A 385 -10.17 1.73 20.20
N ILE A 386 -10.82 0.60 20.52
CA ILE A 386 -10.17 -0.53 21.20
C ILE A 386 -9.26 -1.26 20.21
N LYS A 387 -9.71 -1.43 18.97
CA LYS A 387 -8.88 -2.03 17.90
C LYS A 387 -7.64 -1.20 17.66
N ASP A 388 -7.77 0.12 17.44
CA ASP A 388 -6.65 1.04 17.25
C ASP A 388 -5.64 1.01 18.41
N MET A 389 -6.14 0.81 19.63
CA MET A 389 -5.29 0.72 20.81
C MET A 389 -4.51 -0.60 20.86
N ILE A 390 -5.13 -1.71 20.45
CA ILE A 390 -4.51 -3.05 20.44
C ILE A 390 -3.57 -3.21 19.25
N GLU A 391 -3.89 -2.63 18.08
CA GLU A 391 -3.06 -2.71 16.87
C GLU A 391 -1.63 -2.19 17.08
N LYS A 392 -1.42 -1.31 18.04
CA LYS A 392 -0.07 -0.84 18.41
C LYS A 392 0.86 -1.93 18.94
N TYR A 393 0.29 -3.06 19.38
CA TYR A 393 1.02 -4.22 19.90
C TYR A 393 1.01 -5.39 18.91
N MET A 394 0.53 -5.15 17.68
CA MET A 394 0.47 -6.15 16.62
C MET A 394 1.52 -5.88 15.55
N VAL A 395 2.10 -6.95 15.05
CA VAL A 395 2.94 -6.95 13.86
C VAL A 395 2.33 -7.84 12.79
N THR A 396 2.59 -7.51 11.55
CA THR A 396 2.16 -8.33 10.41
C THR A 396 3.22 -9.39 10.15
N LYS A 397 2.87 -10.68 10.37
CA LYS A 397 3.73 -11.83 10.04
C LYS A 397 3.17 -12.60 8.85
N HIS A 398 4.05 -13.23 8.07
CA HIS A 398 3.60 -14.14 7.04
C HIS A 398 2.78 -15.30 7.62
N CYS A 399 1.75 -15.71 6.89
CA CYS A 399 0.95 -16.88 7.27
C CYS A 399 1.82 -18.13 7.26
N THR A 400 1.80 -18.90 8.34
CA THR A 400 2.63 -20.09 8.52
C THR A 400 2.30 -21.22 7.54
N LEU A 401 1.02 -21.33 7.12
CA LEU A 401 0.59 -22.37 6.19
C LEU A 401 0.96 -22.10 4.72
N CYS A 402 0.81 -20.86 4.26
CA CYS A 402 1.08 -20.51 2.86
C CYS A 402 2.36 -19.70 2.66
N GLU A 403 3.10 -19.39 3.73
CA GLU A 403 4.37 -18.65 3.68
C GLU A 403 4.29 -17.34 2.87
N GLY A 404 3.16 -16.64 2.99
CA GLY A 404 2.91 -15.40 2.24
C GLY A 404 2.25 -15.60 0.86
N LYS A 405 2.19 -16.82 0.33
CA LYS A 405 1.71 -17.12 -1.04
C LYS A 405 0.20 -16.96 -1.26
N ARG A 406 -0.60 -16.69 -0.22
CA ARG A 406 -2.05 -16.39 -0.26
C ARG A 406 -2.96 -17.51 -0.76
N LEU A 407 -2.46 -18.44 -1.56
CA LEU A 407 -3.21 -19.54 -2.18
C LEU A 407 -3.06 -20.84 -1.39
N ASN A 408 -3.98 -21.77 -1.60
CA ASN A 408 -3.90 -23.10 -1.05
C ASN A 408 -2.89 -23.98 -1.82
N SER A 409 -2.53 -25.13 -1.26
CA SER A 409 -1.55 -26.05 -1.83
C SER A 409 -1.94 -26.59 -3.22
N GLN A 410 -3.23 -26.75 -3.50
CA GLN A 410 -3.71 -27.21 -4.81
C GLN A 410 -3.42 -26.18 -5.90
N ALA A 411 -3.77 -24.91 -5.67
CA ALA A 411 -3.48 -23.82 -6.60
C ALA A 411 -1.98 -23.66 -6.86
N LEU A 412 -1.17 -23.76 -5.81
CA LEU A 412 0.29 -23.64 -5.90
C LEU A 412 0.97 -24.84 -6.59
N SER A 413 0.29 -25.99 -6.65
CA SER A 413 0.81 -27.18 -7.31
C SER A 413 0.59 -27.21 -8.83
N VAL A 414 -0.18 -26.26 -9.38
CA VAL A 414 -0.31 -26.10 -10.84
C VAL A 414 0.80 -25.17 -11.33
N LYS A 415 1.59 -25.63 -12.31
CA LYS A 415 2.81 -24.96 -12.75
C LYS A 415 2.87 -24.78 -14.26
N ILE A 416 3.48 -23.68 -14.70
CA ILE A 416 3.92 -23.44 -16.08
C ILE A 416 5.45 -23.28 -15.99
N ASP A 417 6.20 -24.04 -16.79
CA ASP A 417 7.66 -24.06 -16.73
C ASP A 417 8.20 -24.19 -15.28
N LYS A 418 7.65 -25.16 -14.52
CA LYS A 418 8.00 -25.45 -13.12
C LYS A 418 7.68 -24.34 -12.10
N LYS A 419 7.09 -23.20 -12.51
CA LYS A 419 6.72 -22.08 -11.67
C LYS A 419 5.21 -22.06 -11.38
N SER A 420 4.83 -21.86 -10.14
CA SER A 420 3.44 -21.58 -9.76
C SER A 420 3.05 -20.15 -10.16
N ILE A 421 1.75 -19.85 -10.12
CA ILE A 421 1.26 -18.49 -10.40
C ILE A 421 1.88 -17.45 -9.47
N ILE A 422 2.12 -17.78 -8.21
CA ILE A 422 2.74 -16.85 -7.24
C ILE A 422 4.23 -16.68 -7.53
N ASP A 423 4.95 -17.76 -7.86
CA ASP A 423 6.37 -17.66 -8.22
C ASP A 423 6.56 -16.72 -9.43
N VAL A 424 5.62 -16.71 -10.39
CA VAL A 424 5.64 -15.75 -11.51
C VAL A 424 5.26 -14.34 -11.06
N THR A 425 4.24 -14.17 -10.24
CA THR A 425 3.80 -12.84 -9.81
C THR A 425 4.72 -12.19 -8.78
N ASP A 426 5.59 -12.97 -8.12
CA ASP A 426 6.65 -12.48 -7.25
C ASP A 426 7.88 -11.97 -8.02
N MET A 427 7.97 -12.24 -9.32
CA MET A 427 8.98 -11.62 -10.18
C MET A 427 8.65 -10.15 -10.42
N ASN A 428 9.68 -9.35 -10.68
CA ASN A 428 9.49 -8.00 -11.18
C ASN A 428 8.96 -8.00 -12.64
N VAL A 429 8.37 -6.89 -13.05
CA VAL A 429 7.73 -6.74 -14.38
C VAL A 429 8.70 -7.10 -15.51
N SER A 430 9.97 -6.69 -15.45
CA SER A 430 10.96 -7.00 -16.47
C SER A 430 11.27 -8.49 -16.57
N ASN A 431 11.42 -9.17 -15.42
CA ASN A 431 11.68 -10.59 -15.37
C ASN A 431 10.50 -11.43 -15.87
N ILE A 432 9.27 -10.98 -15.62
CA ILE A 432 8.05 -11.63 -16.16
C ILE A 432 8.05 -11.54 -17.69
N LEU A 433 8.37 -10.37 -18.26
CA LEU A 433 8.45 -10.19 -19.72
C LEU A 433 9.47 -11.15 -20.33
N SER A 434 10.68 -11.21 -19.76
CA SER A 434 11.72 -12.15 -20.22
C SER A 434 11.27 -13.60 -20.09
N TRP A 435 10.67 -13.98 -18.95
CA TRP A 435 10.16 -15.34 -18.76
C TRP A 435 9.10 -15.72 -19.81
N ILE A 436 8.19 -14.80 -20.19
CA ILE A 436 7.18 -15.06 -21.24
C ILE A 436 7.84 -15.24 -22.61
N GLU A 437 8.99 -14.58 -22.87
CA GLU A 437 9.73 -14.70 -24.13
C GLU A 437 10.49 -16.02 -24.22
N ASP A 438 11.00 -16.51 -23.09
CA ASP A 438 11.80 -17.73 -23.01
C ASP A 438 10.96 -19.03 -22.92
N LEU A 439 9.62 -18.93 -22.74
CA LEU A 439 8.74 -20.08 -22.60
C LEU A 439 8.74 -20.97 -23.86
N GLN A 440 9.03 -22.27 -23.66
CA GLN A 440 8.90 -23.30 -24.68
C GLN A 440 7.49 -23.92 -24.57
N LEU A 441 6.64 -23.59 -25.51
CA LEU A 441 5.24 -24.06 -25.56
C LEU A 441 5.05 -25.01 -26.74
N THR A 442 4.18 -25.98 -26.55
CA THR A 442 3.69 -26.82 -27.66
C THR A 442 2.77 -26.01 -28.58
N ASP A 443 2.59 -26.49 -29.83
CA ASP A 443 1.69 -25.84 -30.80
C ASP A 443 0.28 -25.59 -30.23
N LYS A 444 -0.25 -26.56 -29.49
CA LYS A 444 -1.55 -26.46 -28.84
C LYS A 444 -1.57 -25.35 -27.76
N GLU A 445 -0.57 -25.32 -26.89
CA GLU A 445 -0.47 -24.30 -25.84
C GLU A 445 -0.27 -22.92 -26.43
N THR A 446 0.48 -22.80 -27.51
CA THR A 446 0.68 -21.55 -28.24
C THR A 446 -0.64 -20.99 -28.77
N VAL A 447 -1.45 -21.82 -29.42
CA VAL A 447 -2.76 -21.38 -29.94
C VAL A 447 -3.68 -20.92 -28.82
N ILE A 448 -3.68 -21.61 -27.67
CA ILE A 448 -4.52 -21.26 -26.50
C ILE A 448 -4.05 -19.95 -25.86
N SER A 449 -2.75 -19.73 -25.76
CA SER A 449 -2.17 -18.66 -24.94
C SER A 449 -1.89 -17.36 -25.70
N VAL A 450 -1.86 -17.36 -27.04
CA VAL A 450 -1.46 -16.18 -27.83
C VAL A 450 -2.25 -14.92 -27.49
N GLY A 451 -3.57 -15.03 -27.36
CA GLY A 451 -4.44 -13.90 -26.99
C GLY A 451 -4.19 -13.41 -25.56
N ILE A 452 -3.96 -14.35 -24.64
CA ILE A 452 -3.69 -14.06 -23.23
C ILE A 452 -2.34 -13.35 -23.08
N PHE A 453 -1.29 -13.87 -23.71
CA PHE A 453 0.03 -13.25 -23.69
C PHE A 453 0.07 -11.86 -24.32
N LYS A 454 -0.71 -11.63 -25.38
CA LYS A 454 -0.85 -10.30 -25.98
C LYS A 454 -1.30 -9.27 -24.94
N GLU A 455 -2.33 -9.60 -24.17
CA GLU A 455 -2.89 -8.73 -23.13
C GLU A 455 -1.93 -8.55 -21.95
N ILE A 456 -1.32 -9.65 -21.47
CA ILE A 456 -0.34 -9.59 -20.40
C ILE A 456 0.86 -8.71 -20.81
N LYS A 457 1.45 -8.97 -21.99
CA LYS A 457 2.60 -8.20 -22.49
C LYS A 457 2.27 -6.72 -22.66
N ALA A 458 1.09 -6.39 -23.19
CA ALA A 458 0.67 -5.01 -23.34
C ALA A 458 0.64 -4.27 -21.99
N ARG A 459 -0.02 -4.84 -20.98
CA ARG A 459 -0.13 -4.25 -19.64
C ARG A 459 1.22 -4.17 -18.91
N LEU A 460 2.05 -5.19 -19.00
CA LEU A 460 3.40 -5.19 -18.43
C LEU A 460 4.29 -4.11 -19.07
N ASN A 461 4.21 -3.94 -20.39
CA ASN A 461 4.94 -2.88 -21.09
C ASN A 461 4.45 -1.48 -20.68
N PHE A 462 3.15 -1.30 -20.40
CA PHE A 462 2.68 -0.02 -19.85
C PHE A 462 3.29 0.26 -18.47
N LEU A 463 3.33 -0.73 -17.58
CA LEU A 463 4.01 -0.58 -16.29
C LEU A 463 5.49 -0.23 -16.43
N LYS A 464 6.19 -0.88 -17.37
CA LYS A 464 7.60 -0.59 -17.70
C LYS A 464 7.78 0.84 -18.23
N ASN A 465 6.88 1.28 -19.10
CA ASN A 465 6.94 2.62 -19.72
C ASN A 465 6.67 3.76 -18.73
N VAL A 466 5.93 3.51 -17.64
CA VAL A 466 5.74 4.49 -16.55
C VAL A 466 6.80 4.37 -15.44
N GLY A 467 7.88 3.61 -15.68
CA GLY A 467 9.00 3.48 -14.74
C GLY A 467 8.71 2.60 -13.52
N LEU A 468 7.82 1.60 -13.66
CA LEU A 468 7.45 0.65 -12.60
C LEU A 468 7.92 -0.78 -12.88
N ASP A 469 8.97 -0.93 -13.67
CA ASP A 469 9.54 -2.22 -14.09
C ASP A 469 10.15 -3.03 -12.93
N TYR A 470 10.51 -2.38 -11.84
CA TYR A 470 11.03 -3.00 -10.62
C TYR A 470 9.94 -3.59 -9.70
N LEU A 471 8.68 -3.24 -9.88
CA LEU A 471 7.59 -3.75 -9.04
C LEU A 471 7.28 -5.22 -9.32
N THR A 472 6.90 -5.95 -8.26
CA THR A 472 6.32 -7.28 -8.37
C THR A 472 4.79 -7.20 -8.44
N LEU A 473 4.15 -8.11 -9.16
CA LEU A 473 2.70 -8.13 -9.27
C LEU A 473 2.01 -8.54 -7.96
N SER A 474 2.70 -9.29 -7.11
CA SER A 474 2.21 -9.72 -5.79
C SER A 474 2.24 -8.60 -4.74
N ARG A 475 2.98 -7.51 -4.98
CA ARG A 475 3.11 -6.40 -4.02
C ARG A 475 1.75 -5.82 -3.67
N THR A 476 1.49 -5.68 -2.39
CA THR A 476 0.22 -5.17 -1.86
C THR A 476 0.05 -3.69 -2.17
N ALA A 477 -1.13 -3.29 -2.63
CA ALA A 477 -1.41 -1.90 -3.02
C ALA A 477 -1.25 -0.89 -1.86
N SER A 478 -1.47 -1.32 -0.61
CA SER A 478 -1.29 -0.50 0.58
C SER A 478 0.18 -0.14 0.89
N THR A 479 1.15 -0.86 0.30
CA THR A 479 2.59 -0.61 0.48
C THR A 479 3.18 0.29 -0.60
N LEU A 480 2.37 0.70 -1.56
CA LEU A 480 2.79 1.58 -2.64
C LEU A 480 2.87 3.03 -2.16
N SER A 481 3.86 3.75 -2.66
CA SER A 481 3.87 5.21 -2.54
C SER A 481 2.72 5.84 -3.34
N GLY A 482 2.33 7.07 -3.03
CA GLY A 482 1.29 7.79 -3.77
C GLY A 482 1.58 7.86 -5.27
N GLY A 483 2.81 8.16 -5.65
CA GLY A 483 3.24 8.23 -7.04
C GLY A 483 3.25 6.85 -7.73
N GLU A 484 3.67 5.76 -7.06
CA GLU A 484 3.58 4.40 -7.62
C GLU A 484 2.12 4.01 -7.90
N ALA A 485 1.22 4.26 -6.94
CA ALA A 485 -0.21 3.95 -7.09
C ALA A 485 -0.85 4.74 -8.23
N GLN A 486 -0.51 6.02 -8.38
CA GLN A 486 -0.98 6.87 -9.45
C GLN A 486 -0.51 6.39 -10.83
N ARG A 487 0.78 6.03 -10.96
CA ARG A 487 1.34 5.49 -12.20
C ARG A 487 0.74 4.13 -12.59
N ILE A 488 0.43 3.27 -11.61
CA ILE A 488 -0.30 2.02 -11.85
C ILE A 488 -1.67 2.31 -12.46
N ARG A 489 -2.41 3.29 -11.93
CA ARG A 489 -3.71 3.69 -12.48
C ARG A 489 -3.54 4.26 -13.89
N LEU A 490 -2.54 5.11 -14.11
CA LEU A 490 -2.23 5.63 -15.43
C LEU A 490 -1.97 4.50 -16.42
N ALA A 491 -1.13 3.53 -16.06
CA ALA A 491 -0.84 2.36 -16.89
C ALA A 491 -2.11 1.55 -17.22
N THR A 492 -2.99 1.36 -16.22
CA THR A 492 -4.28 0.65 -16.41
C THR A 492 -5.20 1.40 -17.36
N GLN A 493 -5.30 2.73 -17.25
CA GLN A 493 -6.16 3.55 -18.11
C GLN A 493 -5.64 3.59 -19.56
N ILE A 494 -4.33 3.69 -19.76
CA ILE A 494 -3.72 3.60 -21.10
C ILE A 494 -4.00 2.24 -21.72
N GLY A 495 -3.90 1.17 -20.93
CA GLY A 495 -4.20 -0.19 -21.35
C GLY A 495 -5.65 -0.40 -21.82
N SER A 496 -6.58 0.45 -21.40
CA SER A 496 -7.98 0.40 -21.86
C SER A 496 -8.19 0.85 -23.32
N GLY A 497 -7.20 1.55 -23.91
CA GLY A 497 -7.23 2.01 -25.31
C GLY A 497 -8.34 3.03 -25.61
N LEU A 498 -8.87 3.73 -24.60
CA LEU A 498 -9.92 4.73 -24.77
C LEU A 498 -9.42 5.91 -25.61
N MET A 499 -10.25 6.36 -26.52
CA MET A 499 -9.99 7.48 -27.43
C MET A 499 -11.02 8.60 -27.25
N GLY A 500 -10.61 9.85 -27.51
CA GLY A 500 -11.52 11.01 -27.42
C GLY A 500 -11.89 11.41 -25.99
N VAL A 501 -11.12 10.99 -25.00
CA VAL A 501 -11.31 11.24 -23.57
C VAL A 501 -10.44 12.41 -23.11
N LEU A 502 -10.87 13.11 -22.06
CA LEU A 502 -10.06 14.08 -21.32
C LEU A 502 -9.46 13.41 -20.09
N TYR A 503 -8.15 13.17 -20.09
CA TYR A 503 -7.42 12.71 -18.93
C TYR A 503 -6.94 13.90 -18.11
N ILE A 504 -7.20 13.87 -16.79
CA ILE A 504 -6.77 14.90 -15.85
C ILE A 504 -5.88 14.24 -14.79
N LEU A 505 -4.62 14.66 -14.72
CA LEU A 505 -3.62 14.08 -13.83
C LEU A 505 -3.13 15.13 -12.82
N ASP A 506 -2.95 14.68 -11.56
CA ASP A 506 -2.43 15.52 -10.47
C ASP A 506 -0.98 15.14 -10.20
N GLU A 507 -0.03 15.98 -10.59
CA GLU A 507 1.40 15.85 -10.33
C GLU A 507 1.96 14.43 -10.59
N PRO A 508 1.83 13.86 -11.79
CA PRO A 508 2.21 12.47 -12.06
C PRO A 508 3.73 12.22 -12.01
N SER A 509 4.57 13.27 -12.01
CA SER A 509 6.03 13.20 -11.91
C SER A 509 6.53 13.02 -10.45
N ILE A 510 5.63 13.04 -9.46
CA ILE A 510 5.99 12.94 -8.05
C ILE A 510 6.84 11.70 -7.74
N GLY A 511 7.94 11.91 -6.99
CA GLY A 511 8.84 10.84 -6.56
C GLY A 511 9.59 10.15 -7.70
N LEU A 512 9.65 10.79 -8.88
CA LEU A 512 10.42 10.31 -10.02
C LEU A 512 11.81 10.93 -10.07
N HIS A 513 12.76 10.06 -10.38
CA HIS A 513 14.07 10.53 -10.83
C HIS A 513 13.94 11.15 -12.25
N PRO A 514 14.72 12.17 -12.62
CA PRO A 514 14.65 12.81 -13.95
C PRO A 514 14.65 11.84 -15.14
N ARG A 515 15.41 10.73 -15.04
CA ARG A 515 15.40 9.66 -16.05
C ARG A 515 14.00 9.05 -16.26
N ASP A 516 13.28 8.83 -15.16
CA ASP A 516 11.96 8.18 -15.20
C ASP A 516 10.86 9.20 -15.57
N THR A 517 11.04 10.49 -15.26
CA THR A 517 10.18 11.60 -15.73
C THR A 517 10.11 11.64 -17.26
N GLN A 518 11.23 11.45 -17.96
CA GLN A 518 11.26 11.41 -19.42
C GLN A 518 10.41 10.26 -20.00
N LYS A 519 10.44 9.07 -19.37
CA LYS A 519 9.59 7.94 -19.78
C LYS A 519 8.11 8.26 -19.58
N LEU A 520 7.78 8.89 -18.46
CA LEU A 520 6.41 9.30 -18.15
C LEU A 520 5.91 10.32 -19.20
N VAL A 521 6.69 11.35 -19.51
CA VAL A 521 6.32 12.35 -20.51
C VAL A 521 6.11 11.70 -21.89
N GLY A 522 6.98 10.75 -22.28
CA GLY A 522 6.78 9.96 -23.49
C GLY A 522 5.45 9.20 -23.48
N THR A 523 5.07 8.65 -22.34
CA THR A 523 3.79 7.95 -22.16
C THR A 523 2.59 8.89 -22.26
N LEU A 524 2.65 10.09 -21.66
CA LEU A 524 1.59 11.11 -21.77
C LEU A 524 1.43 11.61 -23.22
N LYS A 525 2.54 11.79 -23.96
CA LYS A 525 2.51 12.11 -25.39
C LYS A 525 1.85 11.00 -26.22
N ASN A 526 2.19 9.76 -25.96
CA ASN A 526 1.52 8.62 -26.62
C ASN A 526 0.02 8.62 -26.35
N LEU A 527 -0.40 8.90 -25.11
CA LEU A 527 -1.81 9.01 -24.75
C LEU A 527 -2.51 10.13 -25.52
N ARG A 528 -1.89 11.28 -25.68
CA ARG A 528 -2.34 12.40 -26.53
C ARG A 528 -2.46 11.97 -28.01
N ASP A 529 -1.44 11.30 -28.52
CA ASP A 529 -1.35 10.91 -29.95
C ASP A 529 -2.39 9.86 -30.35
N LEU A 530 -2.97 9.15 -29.35
CA LEU A 530 -4.16 8.31 -29.53
C LEU A 530 -5.45 9.14 -29.72
N GLY A 531 -5.39 10.47 -29.77
CA GLY A 531 -6.55 11.36 -29.97
C GLY A 531 -7.23 11.78 -28.66
N ASN A 532 -6.52 11.74 -27.55
CA ASN A 532 -7.01 12.20 -26.25
C ASN A 532 -6.52 13.61 -25.90
N SER A 533 -7.28 14.31 -25.07
CA SER A 533 -6.81 15.53 -24.42
C SER A 533 -6.18 15.14 -23.07
N VAL A 534 -4.99 15.64 -22.80
CA VAL A 534 -4.26 15.33 -21.54
C VAL A 534 -4.00 16.62 -20.79
N LEU A 535 -4.66 16.79 -19.65
CA LEU A 535 -4.52 17.95 -18.78
C LEU A 535 -3.75 17.53 -17.52
N VAL A 536 -2.61 18.15 -17.26
CA VAL A 536 -1.72 17.78 -16.17
C VAL A 536 -1.51 18.98 -15.25
N VAL A 537 -1.74 18.80 -13.95
CA VAL A 537 -1.28 19.76 -12.94
C VAL A 537 0.15 19.41 -12.62
N GLU A 538 1.11 20.31 -12.88
CA GLU A 538 2.54 19.99 -12.73
C GLU A 538 3.40 21.17 -12.28
N HIS A 539 4.53 20.79 -11.62
CA HIS A 539 5.56 21.69 -11.16
C HIS A 539 6.95 21.33 -11.72
N ASP A 540 7.10 20.12 -12.27
CA ASP A 540 8.35 19.64 -12.83
C ASP A 540 8.72 20.39 -14.13
N GLU A 541 9.91 20.96 -14.16
CA GLU A 541 10.35 21.79 -15.31
C GLU A 541 10.47 21.00 -16.62
N GLU A 542 10.90 19.72 -16.57
CA GLU A 542 11.02 18.92 -17.79
C GLU A 542 9.64 18.64 -18.38
N THR A 543 8.67 18.30 -17.55
CA THR A 543 7.29 18.07 -17.99
C THR A 543 6.64 19.33 -18.54
N ILE A 544 6.90 20.49 -17.91
CA ILE A 544 6.38 21.79 -18.38
C ILE A 544 6.99 22.17 -19.74
N LYS A 545 8.30 21.97 -19.94
CA LYS A 545 9.00 22.26 -21.22
C LYS A 545 8.52 21.40 -22.38
N GLU A 546 8.03 20.21 -22.10
CA GLU A 546 7.56 19.22 -23.11
C GLU A 546 6.05 19.31 -23.38
N ALA A 547 5.34 20.26 -22.75
CA ALA A 547 3.93 20.51 -22.98
C ALA A 547 3.65 21.17 -24.32
N ASP A 548 2.52 20.86 -24.94
CA ASP A 548 2.03 21.57 -26.14
C ASP A 548 1.46 22.95 -25.78
N PHE A 549 0.88 23.06 -24.57
CA PHE A 549 0.23 24.29 -24.09
C PHE A 549 0.30 24.37 -22.56
N ILE A 550 0.52 25.54 -22.03
CA ILE A 550 0.64 25.82 -20.62
C ILE A 550 -0.41 26.85 -20.20
N VAL A 551 -0.99 26.66 -19.03
CA VAL A 551 -1.81 27.64 -18.33
C VAL A 551 -1.17 27.93 -16.99
N ASP A 552 -0.63 29.13 -16.82
CA ASP A 552 -0.01 29.58 -15.56
C ASP A 552 -1.04 30.29 -14.67
N ILE A 553 -1.23 29.79 -13.44
CA ILE A 553 -2.26 30.26 -12.50
C ILE A 553 -1.59 30.88 -11.28
N GLY A 554 -1.98 32.13 -10.97
CA GLY A 554 -1.38 32.89 -9.89
C GLY A 554 -2.15 34.16 -9.56
N PRO A 555 -1.42 35.27 -9.23
CA PRO A 555 0.04 35.42 -9.11
C PRO A 555 0.63 34.85 -7.81
N LYS A 556 -0.20 34.62 -6.80
CA LYS A 556 0.16 34.09 -5.47
C LYS A 556 -0.80 32.96 -5.07
N ALA A 557 -0.72 32.52 -3.83
CA ALA A 557 -1.58 31.48 -3.26
C ALA A 557 -2.86 32.05 -2.61
N GLY A 558 -3.85 31.20 -2.39
CA GLY A 558 -5.08 31.48 -1.63
C GLY A 558 -5.88 32.65 -2.23
N VAL A 559 -6.27 33.58 -1.38
CA VAL A 559 -7.07 34.76 -1.78
C VAL A 559 -6.38 35.68 -2.76
N HIS A 560 -5.05 35.62 -2.82
CA HIS A 560 -4.23 36.40 -3.76
C HIS A 560 -3.98 35.66 -5.10
N GLY A 561 -4.40 34.41 -5.21
CA GLY A 561 -4.33 33.57 -6.41
C GLY A 561 -5.61 33.59 -7.25
N GLY A 562 -5.84 32.50 -7.97
CA GLY A 562 -7.09 32.22 -8.68
C GLY A 562 -7.29 32.98 -9.99
N ARG A 563 -6.22 33.49 -10.61
CA ARG A 563 -6.25 34.16 -11.93
C ARG A 563 -5.32 33.48 -12.91
N VAL A 564 -5.68 33.46 -14.18
CA VAL A 564 -4.78 33.07 -15.25
C VAL A 564 -3.80 34.21 -15.49
N ILE A 565 -2.51 33.93 -15.36
CA ILE A 565 -1.43 34.92 -15.55
C ILE A 565 -0.97 34.92 -17.01
N ALA A 566 -0.76 33.72 -17.56
CA ALA A 566 -0.34 33.56 -18.95
C ALA A 566 -0.86 32.20 -19.48
N THR A 567 -1.05 32.15 -20.81
CA THR A 567 -1.37 30.92 -21.55
C THR A 567 -0.57 30.93 -22.85
N GLY A 568 -0.15 29.77 -23.31
CA GLY A 568 0.58 29.62 -24.56
C GLY A 568 1.54 28.44 -24.55
N THR A 569 2.46 28.43 -25.52
CA THR A 569 3.55 27.45 -25.56
C THR A 569 4.60 27.72 -24.47
N PRO A 570 5.46 26.74 -24.16
CA PRO A 570 6.56 26.98 -23.20
C PRO A 570 7.40 28.23 -23.53
N GLU A 571 7.69 28.47 -24.79
CA GLU A 571 8.46 29.63 -25.22
C GLU A 571 7.75 30.96 -24.98
N GLU A 572 6.43 30.98 -25.12
CA GLU A 572 5.61 32.17 -24.83
C GLU A 572 5.57 32.46 -23.33
N ILE A 573 5.44 31.43 -22.52
CA ILE A 573 5.45 31.57 -21.05
C ILE A 573 6.81 32.06 -20.56
N MET A 574 7.93 31.54 -21.09
CA MET A 574 9.28 32.01 -20.75
C MET A 574 9.52 33.51 -21.06
N LYS A 575 8.78 34.06 -22.00
CA LYS A 575 8.86 35.50 -22.37
C LYS A 575 7.96 36.38 -21.51
N CYS A 576 6.98 35.81 -20.79
CA CYS A 576 6.02 36.56 -19.98
C CYS A 576 6.68 37.08 -18.69
N GLU A 577 6.80 38.37 -18.53
CA GLU A 577 7.44 38.99 -17.35
C GLU A 577 6.68 38.75 -16.04
N ASN A 578 5.37 38.59 -16.10
CA ASN A 578 4.54 38.40 -14.93
C ASN A 578 4.45 36.94 -14.47
N SER A 579 5.01 36.00 -15.26
CA SER A 579 5.00 34.59 -14.94
C SER A 579 6.20 34.19 -14.08
N LEU A 580 5.97 33.81 -12.87
CA LEU A 580 7.01 33.23 -12.01
C LEU A 580 7.54 31.91 -12.60
N THR A 581 6.65 31.05 -13.10
CA THR A 581 7.02 29.82 -13.79
C THR A 581 7.94 30.17 -15.00
N GLY A 582 7.56 31.13 -15.82
CA GLY A 582 8.36 31.59 -16.96
C GLY A 582 9.75 32.11 -16.56
N ALA A 583 9.84 32.78 -15.40
CA ALA A 583 11.11 33.28 -14.89
C ALA A 583 12.08 32.17 -14.50
N TYR A 584 11.58 31.05 -13.90
CA TYR A 584 12.40 29.86 -13.57
C TYR A 584 12.74 29.06 -14.84
N LEU A 585 11.78 28.81 -15.72
CA LEU A 585 12.01 28.07 -16.97
C LEU A 585 13.03 28.75 -17.89
N SER A 586 13.05 30.09 -17.93
CA SER A 586 14.00 30.88 -18.73
C SER A 586 15.36 31.07 -18.07
N GLY A 587 15.55 30.67 -16.82
CA GLY A 587 16.77 30.89 -16.04
C GLY A 587 16.96 32.32 -15.52
N LYS A 588 16.00 33.25 -15.76
CA LYS A 588 16.03 34.60 -15.18
C LYS A 588 16.01 34.57 -13.65
N ARG A 589 15.40 33.55 -13.07
CA ARG A 589 15.42 33.22 -11.67
C ARG A 589 15.84 31.76 -11.52
N ALA A 590 16.79 31.50 -10.62
CA ALA A 590 17.26 30.15 -10.35
C ALA A 590 17.66 30.02 -8.87
N ILE A 591 17.51 28.85 -8.31
CA ILE A 591 17.99 28.52 -6.98
C ILE A 591 19.52 28.46 -7.05
N LYS A 592 20.18 29.33 -6.27
CA LYS A 592 21.63 29.48 -6.29
C LYS A 592 22.32 28.28 -5.65
N ILE A 593 23.47 27.91 -6.20
CA ILE A 593 24.38 26.95 -5.58
C ILE A 593 25.13 27.69 -4.46
N PRO A 594 25.37 27.10 -3.29
CA PRO A 594 26.17 27.70 -2.24
C PRO A 594 27.58 28.01 -2.76
N GLU A 595 28.06 29.25 -2.56
CA GLU A 595 29.43 29.66 -2.97
C GLU A 595 30.50 28.81 -2.28
N LYS A 596 30.23 28.39 -1.06
CA LYS A 596 31.12 27.52 -0.28
C LYS A 596 30.27 26.49 0.46
N ARG A 597 30.57 25.21 0.25
CA ARG A 597 29.96 24.12 1.01
C ARG A 597 30.53 24.04 2.42
N ARG A 598 29.75 23.52 3.35
CA ARG A 598 30.23 23.26 4.71
C ARG A 598 31.33 22.19 4.67
N ALA A 599 32.35 22.37 5.50
CA ALA A 599 33.42 21.39 5.62
C ALA A 599 32.86 20.07 6.20
N MET A 600 33.34 18.95 5.68
CA MET A 600 32.99 17.65 6.23
C MET A 600 33.44 17.57 7.68
N SER A 601 32.55 17.10 8.54
CA SER A 601 32.84 16.80 9.93
C SER A 601 33.43 15.39 10.05
N ASP A 602 34.38 15.18 10.94
CA ASP A 602 34.91 13.87 11.30
C ASP A 602 33.87 13.06 12.12
N ILE A 603 32.81 13.71 12.59
CA ILE A 603 31.71 13.07 13.34
C ILE A 603 30.72 12.51 12.35
N THR A 604 30.62 11.20 12.30
CA THR A 604 29.74 10.48 11.36
C THR A 604 28.82 9.53 12.08
N LEU A 605 27.63 9.34 11.53
CA LEU A 605 26.74 8.22 11.83
C LEU A 605 27.00 7.13 10.78
N GLU A 606 27.33 5.91 11.20
CA GLU A 606 27.70 4.84 10.29
C GLU A 606 26.71 3.66 10.41
N ILE A 607 26.04 3.31 9.33
CA ILE A 607 25.19 2.12 9.20
C ILE A 607 26.05 1.02 8.62
N ILE A 608 26.09 -0.14 9.26
CA ILE A 608 26.91 -1.28 8.87
C ILE A 608 26.00 -2.46 8.49
N GLY A 609 26.19 -2.98 7.28
CA GLY A 609 25.55 -4.22 6.85
C GLY A 609 24.05 -4.15 6.69
N ALA A 610 23.51 -3.07 6.16
CA ALA A 610 22.08 -2.94 5.87
C ALA A 610 21.64 -3.92 4.77
N GLN A 611 20.60 -4.73 5.04
CA GLN A 611 20.10 -5.80 4.18
C GLN A 611 18.58 -5.79 4.01
N GLN A 612 17.90 -4.73 4.45
CA GLN A 612 16.45 -4.63 4.35
C GLN A 612 15.99 -4.55 2.89
N ASN A 613 14.96 -5.31 2.54
CA ASN A 613 14.38 -5.39 1.18
C ASN A 613 15.45 -5.69 0.12
N ASN A 614 15.70 -4.76 -0.80
CA ASN A 614 16.67 -4.91 -1.89
C ASN A 614 18.10 -4.47 -1.53
N LEU A 615 18.37 -4.01 -0.30
CA LEU A 615 19.70 -3.58 0.11
C LEU A 615 20.70 -4.75 0.17
N LYS A 616 21.86 -4.59 -0.46
CA LYS A 616 22.86 -5.63 -0.64
C LYS A 616 24.01 -5.54 0.39
N ASN A 617 23.70 -5.67 1.68
CA ASN A 617 24.69 -5.64 2.77
C ASN A 617 25.59 -4.40 2.70
N ILE A 618 24.96 -3.22 2.58
CA ILE A 618 25.69 -1.97 2.36
C ILE A 618 26.14 -1.31 3.65
N ASN A 619 27.26 -0.60 3.57
CA ASN A 619 27.77 0.26 4.63
C ASN A 619 27.62 1.72 4.19
N VAL A 620 27.09 2.56 5.06
CA VAL A 620 26.81 3.97 4.74
C VAL A 620 27.28 4.87 5.86
N LYS A 621 28.02 5.93 5.51
CA LYS A 621 28.45 6.99 6.43
C LYS A 621 27.66 8.25 6.14
N ILE A 622 27.04 8.81 7.18
CA ILE A 622 26.29 10.06 7.14
C ILE A 622 27.06 11.07 8.00
N PRO A 623 27.69 12.08 7.39
CA PRO A 623 28.37 13.12 8.15
C PRO A 623 27.34 13.99 8.90
N LEU A 624 27.62 14.28 10.19
CA LEU A 624 26.75 15.06 11.05
C LEU A 624 27.01 16.57 10.90
N GLY A 625 25.98 17.38 11.18
CA GLY A 625 26.04 18.84 11.05
C GLY A 625 25.96 19.37 9.61
N LEU A 626 25.56 18.54 8.66
CA LEU A 626 25.49 18.86 7.24
C LEU A 626 24.07 18.68 6.67
N PHE A 627 23.87 19.26 5.49
CA PHE A 627 22.73 18.99 4.62
C PHE A 627 23.08 17.80 3.72
N VAL A 628 22.52 16.65 4.02
CA VAL A 628 22.78 15.37 3.31
C VAL A 628 21.60 15.01 2.43
N ALA A 629 21.83 14.78 1.15
CA ALA A 629 20.82 14.28 0.21
C ALA A 629 21.03 12.78 -0.06
N VAL A 630 19.97 12.00 0.07
CA VAL A 630 19.94 10.58 -0.32
C VAL A 630 19.21 10.48 -1.64
N THR A 631 19.92 10.08 -2.69
CA THR A 631 19.47 10.13 -4.08
C THR A 631 19.49 8.76 -4.75
N GLY A 632 19.00 8.67 -5.96
CA GLY A 632 18.98 7.46 -6.79
C GLY A 632 17.65 7.25 -7.49
N VAL A 633 17.59 6.33 -8.43
CA VAL A 633 16.37 6.03 -9.20
C VAL A 633 15.24 5.51 -8.31
N SER A 634 13.99 5.52 -8.84
CA SER A 634 12.86 4.96 -8.13
C SER A 634 13.06 3.47 -7.83
N GLY A 635 12.72 3.02 -6.60
CA GLY A 635 12.93 1.64 -6.17
C GLY A 635 14.38 1.23 -5.88
N SER A 636 15.35 2.14 -5.86
CA SER A 636 16.77 1.82 -5.62
C SER A 636 17.10 1.40 -4.17
N GLY A 637 16.20 1.63 -3.21
CA GLY A 637 16.39 1.27 -1.79
C GLY A 637 16.56 2.45 -0.83
N LYS A 638 16.35 3.69 -1.26
CA LYS A 638 16.47 4.90 -0.43
C LYS A 638 15.61 4.84 0.84
N SER A 639 14.32 4.59 0.66
CA SER A 639 13.36 4.50 1.78
C SER A 639 13.64 3.30 2.68
N SER A 640 14.09 2.17 2.12
CA SER A 640 14.51 1.00 2.90
C SER A 640 15.69 1.33 3.81
N LEU A 641 16.69 2.08 3.32
CA LEU A 641 17.84 2.50 4.12
C LEU A 641 17.46 3.50 5.22
N ILE A 642 16.69 4.53 4.86
CA ILE A 642 16.44 5.65 5.77
C ILE A 642 15.22 5.40 6.66
N ASN A 643 14.08 5.01 6.07
CA ASN A 643 12.80 4.92 6.80
C ASN A 643 12.61 3.58 7.51
N GLU A 644 13.21 2.48 7.01
CA GLU A 644 13.03 1.15 7.59
C GLU A 644 14.24 0.69 8.43
N VAL A 645 15.47 1.13 8.10
CA VAL A 645 16.68 0.79 8.87
C VAL A 645 17.06 1.91 9.81
N LEU A 646 17.44 3.09 9.28
CA LEU A 646 18.04 4.16 10.07
C LEU A 646 17.07 4.75 11.11
N TYR A 647 15.88 5.18 10.66
CA TYR A 647 14.93 5.86 11.53
C TYR A 647 14.44 4.97 12.68
N PRO A 648 13.97 3.73 12.47
CA PRO A 648 13.50 2.89 13.57
C PRO A 648 14.61 2.59 14.58
N ALA A 649 15.81 2.29 14.11
CA ALA A 649 16.94 2.01 14.98
C ALA A 649 17.33 3.21 15.88
N LEU A 650 17.33 4.42 15.32
CA LEU A 650 17.60 5.64 16.08
C LEU A 650 16.43 6.02 16.99
N ALA A 651 15.19 5.92 16.51
CA ALA A 651 14.00 6.25 17.29
C ALA A 651 13.85 5.33 18.52
N ASN A 652 14.15 4.04 18.38
CA ASN A 652 14.11 3.09 19.49
C ASN A 652 15.17 3.43 20.56
N ARG A 653 16.40 3.75 20.14
CA ARG A 653 17.52 4.00 21.05
C ARG A 653 17.48 5.39 21.68
N ILE A 654 17.11 6.44 20.93
CA ILE A 654 17.13 7.84 21.37
C ILE A 654 15.75 8.27 21.92
N ASN A 655 14.69 8.06 21.15
CA ASN A 655 13.34 8.52 21.50
C ASN A 655 12.55 7.51 22.35
N LYS A 656 13.14 6.33 22.65
CA LYS A 656 12.51 5.22 23.38
C LYS A 656 11.19 4.78 22.71
N SER A 657 11.18 4.78 21.38
CA SER A 657 10.09 4.26 20.58
C SER A 657 10.16 2.73 20.55
N ASN A 658 9.10 2.07 20.09
CA ASN A 658 9.10 0.63 19.89
C ASN A 658 8.68 0.34 18.45
N LEU A 659 9.59 0.65 17.51
CA LEU A 659 9.38 0.46 16.09
C LEU A 659 10.08 -0.82 15.62
N THR A 660 9.51 -1.49 14.63
CA THR A 660 10.17 -2.64 13.99
C THR A 660 11.40 -2.15 13.21
N GLU A 661 12.57 -2.63 13.56
CA GLU A 661 13.81 -2.30 12.88
C GLU A 661 14.01 -3.19 11.65
N GLY A 662 14.50 -2.61 10.55
CA GLY A 662 14.93 -3.37 9.37
C GLY A 662 16.20 -4.17 9.66
N VAL A 663 16.61 -4.99 8.69
CA VAL A 663 17.77 -5.89 8.85
C VAL A 663 19.08 -5.13 8.62
N TYR A 664 19.93 -5.07 9.63
CA TYR A 664 21.29 -4.49 9.59
C TYR A 664 22.19 -5.17 10.65
N LYS A 665 23.50 -4.92 10.60
CA LYS A 665 24.45 -5.49 11.57
C LYS A 665 24.66 -4.58 12.77
N ASP A 666 24.97 -3.29 12.54
CA ASP A 666 25.28 -2.33 13.59
C ASP A 666 25.09 -0.89 13.11
N ILE A 667 24.89 0.05 14.06
CA ILE A 667 24.91 1.50 13.79
C ILE A 667 25.80 2.17 14.85
N LYS A 668 26.82 2.91 14.37
CA LYS A 668 27.80 3.63 15.20
C LYS A 668 27.59 5.13 15.12
N GLY A 669 27.98 5.86 16.17
CA GLY A 669 27.91 7.33 16.23
C GLY A 669 26.56 7.87 16.74
N ILE A 670 25.71 7.02 17.31
CA ILE A 670 24.37 7.40 17.83
C ILE A 670 24.50 8.37 19.01
N GLU A 671 25.56 8.26 19.79
CA GLU A 671 25.86 9.11 20.96
C GLU A 671 26.03 10.60 20.61
N ASN A 672 26.25 10.92 19.35
CA ASN A 672 26.37 12.30 18.86
C ASN A 672 25.00 12.95 18.53
N ILE A 673 23.91 12.19 18.66
CA ILE A 673 22.55 12.63 18.34
C ILE A 673 21.68 12.57 19.60
N ASP A 674 21.02 13.66 19.93
CA ASP A 674 20.13 13.76 21.10
C ASP A 674 18.66 13.57 20.76
N LYS A 675 18.27 13.76 19.51
CA LYS A 675 16.89 13.65 19.04
C LYS A 675 16.82 13.28 17.56
N VAL A 676 15.85 12.44 17.19
CA VAL A 676 15.52 12.14 15.78
C VAL A 676 14.10 12.58 15.49
N VAL A 677 13.91 13.25 14.36
CA VAL A 677 12.63 13.78 13.90
C VAL A 677 12.43 13.36 12.44
N VAL A 678 11.32 12.65 12.18
CA VAL A 678 10.91 12.33 10.81
C VAL A 678 9.77 13.24 10.36
N ILE A 679 9.89 13.76 9.17
CA ILE A 679 8.93 14.65 8.52
C ILE A 679 8.55 14.01 7.18
N ASP A 680 7.50 13.21 7.20
CA ASP A 680 6.94 12.48 6.06
C ASP A 680 5.63 13.10 5.58
N GLN A 681 5.10 12.61 4.47
CA GLN A 681 3.86 13.06 3.85
C GLN A 681 2.58 12.49 4.51
N SER A 682 2.70 11.71 5.59
CA SER A 682 1.54 11.15 6.29
C SER A 682 0.66 12.27 6.86
N PRO A 683 -0.68 12.08 6.88
CA PRO A 683 -1.59 13.09 7.42
C PRO A 683 -1.27 13.47 8.87
N ILE A 684 -1.46 14.73 9.24
CA ILE A 684 -1.32 15.22 10.63
C ILE A 684 -2.42 14.72 11.58
N GLY A 685 -3.36 13.95 11.06
CA GLY A 685 -4.42 13.28 11.81
C GLY A 685 -5.44 12.64 10.88
N ARG A 686 -6.15 11.65 11.39
CA ARG A 686 -7.11 10.83 10.63
C ARG A 686 -8.57 11.31 10.72
N THR A 687 -8.85 12.31 11.53
CA THR A 687 -10.21 12.80 11.80
C THR A 687 -10.39 14.27 11.39
N PRO A 688 -11.60 14.74 11.09
CA PRO A 688 -11.89 16.15 10.79
C PRO A 688 -11.54 17.11 11.93
N ARG A 689 -11.31 16.61 13.17
CA ARG A 689 -10.90 17.41 14.33
C ARG A 689 -9.43 17.77 14.33
N SER A 690 -8.61 16.98 13.65
CA SER A 690 -7.20 17.32 13.49
C SER A 690 -7.08 18.45 12.47
N ASN A 691 -6.33 19.49 12.82
CA ASN A 691 -6.11 20.66 11.97
C ASN A 691 -4.74 21.31 12.28
N PRO A 692 -4.26 22.24 11.45
CA PRO A 692 -2.95 22.87 11.64
C PRO A 692 -2.74 23.50 13.01
N VAL A 693 -3.74 24.20 13.57
CA VAL A 693 -3.56 24.86 14.87
C VAL A 693 -3.56 23.92 16.06
N THR A 694 -4.24 22.78 15.98
CA THR A 694 -4.16 21.76 17.05
C THR A 694 -2.85 21.04 16.99
N TYR A 695 -2.35 20.73 15.81
CA TYR A 695 -1.06 20.02 15.62
C TYR A 695 0.12 20.86 16.06
N THR A 696 0.17 22.15 15.70
CA THR A 696 1.23 23.09 16.11
C THR A 696 1.10 23.54 17.58
N GLY A 697 -0.03 23.21 18.23
CA GLY A 697 -0.29 23.63 19.59
C GLY A 697 -0.60 25.14 19.76
N VAL A 698 -0.85 25.88 18.67
CA VAL A 698 -1.30 27.28 18.70
C VAL A 698 -2.66 27.39 19.36
N PHE A 699 -3.53 26.40 19.15
CA PHE A 699 -4.91 26.42 19.62
C PHE A 699 -5.03 26.53 21.14
N THR A 700 -4.07 26.00 21.89
CA THR A 700 -4.06 26.12 23.35
C THR A 700 -3.97 27.58 23.77
N ALA A 701 -3.04 28.35 23.20
CA ALA A 701 -2.90 29.78 23.50
C ALA A 701 -4.13 30.59 23.05
N ILE A 702 -4.73 30.23 21.91
CA ILE A 702 -5.98 30.88 21.43
C ILE A 702 -7.11 30.63 22.42
N ARG A 703 -7.31 29.39 22.90
CA ARG A 703 -8.36 29.06 23.87
C ARG A 703 -8.17 29.78 25.21
N GLU A 704 -6.95 29.89 25.69
CA GLU A 704 -6.59 30.63 26.90
C GLU A 704 -6.89 32.13 26.76
N LEU A 705 -6.65 32.69 25.56
CA LEU A 705 -6.98 34.09 25.27
C LEU A 705 -8.47 34.33 25.29
N PHE A 706 -9.27 33.45 24.65
CA PHE A 706 -10.74 33.56 24.69
C PHE A 706 -11.29 33.39 26.10
N ALA A 707 -10.71 32.52 26.94
CA ALA A 707 -11.13 32.39 28.34
C ALA A 707 -10.84 33.65 29.19
N LYS A 708 -9.92 34.51 28.75
CA LYS A 708 -9.61 35.79 29.40
C LYS A 708 -10.50 36.96 28.95
N CYS A 709 -11.34 36.74 27.92
CA CYS A 709 -12.29 37.77 27.48
C CYS A 709 -13.33 38.12 28.60
N PRO A 710 -13.76 39.37 28.75
CA PRO A 710 -14.69 39.77 29.79
C PRO A 710 -16.00 38.96 29.80
N GLU A 711 -16.54 38.66 28.62
CA GLU A 711 -17.76 37.88 28.46
C GLU A 711 -17.59 36.41 28.89
N ALA A 712 -16.41 35.85 28.67
CA ALA A 712 -16.08 34.48 29.10
C ALA A 712 -15.93 34.43 30.63
N GLN A 713 -15.23 35.40 31.21
CA GLN A 713 -15.07 35.52 32.67
C GLN A 713 -16.40 35.70 33.38
N ALA A 714 -17.28 36.60 32.87
CA ALA A 714 -18.61 36.83 33.43
C ALA A 714 -19.49 35.58 33.42
N LYS A 715 -19.29 34.65 32.47
CA LYS A 715 -20.00 33.38 32.35
C LYS A 715 -19.25 32.20 33.00
N GLY A 716 -18.10 32.43 33.64
CA GLY A 716 -17.30 31.37 34.26
C GLY A 716 -16.72 30.38 33.26
N TYR A 717 -16.46 30.77 32.00
CA TYR A 717 -15.95 29.91 30.97
C TYR A 717 -14.43 29.78 31.07
N ASN A 718 -13.95 28.56 31.18
CA ASN A 718 -12.53 28.23 31.14
C ASN A 718 -12.07 27.88 29.70
N ALA A 719 -10.76 27.65 29.50
CA ALA A 719 -10.20 27.29 28.21
C ALA A 719 -10.78 25.98 27.61
N GLY A 720 -11.30 25.07 28.42
CA GLY A 720 -12.01 23.87 28.01
C GLY A 720 -13.27 24.14 27.23
N ARG A 721 -14.00 25.24 27.58
CA ARG A 721 -15.23 25.66 26.89
C ARG A 721 -14.99 25.97 25.43
N PHE A 722 -13.81 26.45 25.06
CA PHE A 722 -13.40 26.81 23.72
C PHE A 722 -12.73 25.65 22.96
N SER A 723 -12.82 24.44 23.50
CA SER A 723 -12.34 23.22 22.81
C SER A 723 -13.50 22.54 22.07
N PHE A 724 -13.35 22.31 20.78
CA PHE A 724 -14.32 21.51 20.01
C PHE A 724 -14.23 20.00 20.29
N ASN A 725 -13.19 19.54 21.05
CA ASN A 725 -13.04 18.14 21.45
C ASN A 725 -13.73 17.80 22.77
N VAL A 726 -14.06 18.81 23.60
CA VAL A 726 -14.61 18.64 24.96
C VAL A 726 -16.08 18.99 24.97
N LYS A 727 -16.88 18.20 25.67
CA LYS A 727 -18.30 18.49 25.88
C LYS A 727 -18.49 19.84 26.61
N GLY A 728 -19.63 20.52 26.34
CA GLY A 728 -20.01 21.75 26.97
C GLY A 728 -19.93 22.98 26.06
N GLY A 729 -18.86 23.15 25.26
CA GLY A 729 -18.71 24.27 24.34
C GLY A 729 -18.93 23.93 22.88
N ARG A 730 -18.76 22.67 22.51
CA ARG A 730 -18.90 22.17 21.14
C ARG A 730 -20.35 21.97 20.72
N CYS A 731 -20.61 21.91 19.43
CA CYS A 731 -21.86 21.40 18.89
C CYS A 731 -21.96 19.89 19.18
N GLU A 732 -23.04 19.48 19.86
CA GLU A 732 -23.18 18.05 20.22
C GLU A 732 -23.73 17.21 19.06
N ALA A 733 -24.43 17.78 18.08
CA ALA A 733 -24.93 17.07 16.91
C ALA A 733 -23.77 16.49 16.04
N CYS A 734 -22.74 17.30 15.79
CA CYS A 734 -21.55 16.84 15.07
C CYS A 734 -20.37 16.53 16.02
N ALA A 735 -20.59 16.54 17.33
CA ALA A 735 -19.55 16.32 18.34
C ALA A 735 -18.29 17.20 18.15
N GLY A 736 -18.43 18.39 17.52
CA GLY A 736 -17.36 19.34 17.25
C GLY A 736 -16.64 19.16 15.90
N ASP A 737 -17.05 18.22 15.06
CA ASP A 737 -16.44 17.99 13.74
C ASP A 737 -16.79 19.10 12.73
N GLY A 738 -17.97 19.74 12.89
CA GLY A 738 -18.51 20.70 11.93
C GLY A 738 -19.19 20.03 10.74
N VAL A 739 -18.95 18.75 10.55
CA VAL A 739 -19.50 17.91 9.48
C VAL A 739 -20.08 16.63 10.07
N LEU A 740 -20.99 15.99 9.37
CA LEU A 740 -21.52 14.67 9.68
C LEU A 740 -20.96 13.68 8.67
N LYS A 741 -20.38 12.57 9.15
CA LYS A 741 -19.91 11.49 8.33
C LYS A 741 -21.09 10.57 7.99
N ILE A 742 -21.32 10.35 6.71
CA ILE A 742 -22.27 9.37 6.20
C ILE A 742 -21.45 8.18 5.66
N GLU A 743 -21.53 7.07 6.35
CA GLU A 743 -20.81 5.85 5.94
C GLU A 743 -21.53 5.20 4.76
N MET A 744 -20.79 4.99 3.68
CA MET A 744 -21.27 4.39 2.45
C MET A 744 -20.58 3.03 2.28
N HIS A 745 -21.27 1.92 2.57
CA HIS A 745 -20.69 0.57 2.61
C HIS A 745 -19.88 0.14 1.37
N PHE A 746 -20.18 0.69 0.19
CA PHE A 746 -19.52 0.33 -1.07
C PHE A 746 -18.85 1.52 -1.78
N LEU A 747 -18.98 2.72 -1.23
CA LEU A 747 -18.45 3.97 -1.79
C LEU A 747 -17.63 4.68 -0.70
N PRO A 748 -16.76 5.64 -1.06
CA PRO A 748 -16.08 6.48 -0.08
C PRO A 748 -17.08 7.22 0.81
N ASP A 749 -16.74 7.35 2.09
CA ASP A 749 -17.57 8.08 3.06
C ASP A 749 -17.82 9.53 2.61
N VAL A 750 -19.04 9.99 2.77
CA VAL A 750 -19.43 11.36 2.42
C VAL A 750 -19.51 12.21 3.69
N TYR A 751 -18.92 13.41 3.63
CA TYR A 751 -18.97 14.38 4.72
C TYR A 751 -19.91 15.52 4.35
N VAL A 752 -20.96 15.70 5.13
CA VAL A 752 -21.97 16.75 4.94
C VAL A 752 -21.86 17.78 6.05
N THR A 753 -21.97 19.06 5.71
CA THR A 753 -21.95 20.14 6.71
C THR A 753 -23.06 19.92 7.75
N CYS A 754 -22.74 20.05 9.04
CA CYS A 754 -23.69 19.90 10.12
C CYS A 754 -24.78 20.99 10.05
N ASP A 755 -26.03 20.59 9.98
CA ASP A 755 -27.17 21.51 9.85
C ASP A 755 -27.39 22.40 11.10
N GLU A 756 -27.03 21.92 12.28
CA GLU A 756 -27.22 22.64 13.54
C GLU A 756 -26.20 23.78 13.72
N CYS A 757 -24.90 23.46 13.57
CA CYS A 757 -23.84 24.46 13.74
C CYS A 757 -23.40 25.11 12.42
N LYS A 758 -23.88 24.64 11.28
CA LYS A 758 -23.51 25.12 9.93
C LYS A 758 -22.00 25.23 9.73
N GLY A 759 -21.28 24.18 10.15
CA GLY A 759 -19.81 24.11 10.06
C GLY A 759 -19.06 24.85 11.18
N LYS A 760 -19.69 25.58 12.06
CA LYS A 760 -19.04 26.41 13.09
C LYS A 760 -18.42 25.63 14.25
N ARG A 761 -18.70 24.33 14.40
CA ARG A 761 -18.13 23.39 15.40
C ARG A 761 -18.57 23.65 16.85
N TYR A 762 -19.08 24.81 17.20
CA TYR A 762 -19.46 25.24 18.57
C TYR A 762 -20.96 25.47 18.72
N ASN A 763 -21.43 25.45 19.97
CA ASN A 763 -22.78 25.86 20.30
C ASN A 763 -22.92 27.39 20.33
N LYS A 764 -24.15 27.88 20.27
CA LYS A 764 -24.48 29.32 20.23
C LYS A 764 -23.88 30.10 21.39
N ASN A 765 -23.97 29.58 22.63
CA ASN A 765 -23.48 30.27 23.81
C ASN A 765 -21.97 30.50 23.82
N THR A 766 -21.18 29.56 23.26
CA THR A 766 -19.73 29.70 23.11
C THR A 766 -19.37 30.73 22.04
N LEU A 767 -20.18 30.83 20.97
CA LEU A 767 -20.00 31.81 19.89
C LEU A 767 -20.39 33.26 20.26
N GLU A 768 -21.03 33.49 21.42
CA GLU A 768 -21.28 34.84 21.92
C GLU A 768 -20.00 35.53 22.37
N VAL A 769 -19.01 34.78 22.85
CA VAL A 769 -17.71 35.31 23.26
C VAL A 769 -16.91 35.76 22.06
N LYS A 770 -16.46 37.02 22.06
CA LYS A 770 -15.71 37.62 20.98
C LYS A 770 -14.38 38.20 21.47
N PHE A 771 -13.34 38.00 20.69
CA PHE A 771 -12.07 38.69 20.84
C PHE A 771 -11.84 39.59 19.62
N LYS A 772 -11.63 40.87 19.80
CA LYS A 772 -11.60 41.90 18.72
C LYS A 772 -12.72 41.73 17.70
N GLY A 773 -13.94 41.47 18.17
CA GLY A 773 -15.12 41.30 17.32
C GLY A 773 -15.26 39.95 16.60
N LYS A 774 -14.31 39.03 16.72
CA LYS A 774 -14.31 37.70 16.09
C LYS A 774 -14.62 36.60 17.10
N THR A 775 -15.45 35.64 16.71
CA THR A 775 -15.71 34.41 17.49
C THR A 775 -14.55 33.43 17.30
N ILE A 776 -14.46 32.42 18.18
CA ILE A 776 -13.48 31.37 18.02
C ILE A 776 -13.63 30.57 16.70
N SER A 777 -14.85 30.44 16.20
CA SER A 777 -15.13 29.84 14.91
C SER A 777 -14.59 30.72 13.75
N ASP A 778 -14.78 32.05 13.84
CA ASP A 778 -14.23 32.97 12.84
C ASP A 778 -12.70 32.89 12.79
N VAL A 779 -12.06 32.75 13.96
CA VAL A 779 -10.62 32.58 14.06
C VAL A 779 -10.15 31.28 13.39
N LEU A 780 -10.87 30.17 13.59
CA LEU A 780 -10.53 28.91 12.91
C LEU A 780 -10.66 29.00 11.38
N ASN A 781 -11.52 29.87 10.88
CA ASN A 781 -11.73 30.11 9.46
C ASN A 781 -10.78 31.15 8.85
N MET A 782 -9.97 31.84 9.68
CA MET A 782 -8.92 32.73 9.18
C MET A 782 -7.82 31.94 8.48
N THR A 783 -7.22 32.53 7.45
CA THR A 783 -5.96 32.03 6.91
C THR A 783 -4.84 32.25 7.93
N VAL A 784 -3.73 31.53 7.76
CA VAL A 784 -2.52 31.77 8.61
C VAL A 784 -2.04 33.21 8.47
N GLU A 785 -2.10 33.79 7.25
CA GLU A 785 -1.74 35.17 6.96
C GLU A 785 -2.63 36.16 7.72
N ASP A 786 -3.95 36.06 7.61
CA ASP A 786 -4.91 36.91 8.33
C ASP A 786 -4.76 36.77 9.85
N ALA A 787 -4.56 35.55 10.34
CA ALA A 787 -4.39 35.28 11.75
C ALA A 787 -3.08 35.84 12.30
N LEU A 788 -2.00 35.87 11.50
CA LEU A 788 -0.73 36.47 11.86
C LEU A 788 -0.87 37.98 12.11
N GLU A 789 -1.63 38.66 11.27
CA GLU A 789 -1.95 40.08 11.43
C GLU A 789 -2.88 40.28 12.64
N PHE A 790 -3.94 39.47 12.77
CA PHE A 790 -4.92 39.57 13.84
C PHE A 790 -4.30 39.40 15.24
N PHE A 791 -3.35 38.47 15.37
CA PHE A 791 -2.65 38.17 16.64
C PHE A 791 -1.27 38.80 16.73
N TYR A 792 -0.95 39.83 15.94
CA TYR A 792 0.38 40.47 15.88
C TYR A 792 0.97 40.81 17.24
N ASN A 793 0.13 41.31 18.17
CA ASN A 793 0.54 41.76 19.51
C ASN A 793 0.57 40.62 20.54
N ILE A 794 0.42 39.36 20.16
CA ILE A 794 0.39 38.19 21.06
C ILE A 794 1.54 37.25 20.69
N PRO A 795 2.75 37.42 21.29
CA PRO A 795 3.93 36.68 20.89
C PRO A 795 3.79 35.16 20.92
N ALA A 796 3.07 34.60 21.91
CA ALA A 796 2.86 33.16 22.06
C ALA A 796 2.10 32.54 20.88
N ILE A 797 1.22 33.30 20.21
CA ILE A 797 0.46 32.88 19.04
C ILE A 797 1.25 33.26 17.77
N LYS A 798 1.70 34.52 17.69
CA LYS A 798 2.43 35.07 16.53
C LYS A 798 3.61 34.22 16.11
N ASN A 799 4.50 33.85 17.05
CA ASN A 799 5.72 33.12 16.73
C ASN A 799 5.44 31.78 16.05
N LYS A 800 4.43 31.05 16.51
CA LYS A 800 4.02 29.77 15.90
C LYS A 800 3.32 29.95 14.55
N LEU A 801 2.49 30.99 14.39
CA LEU A 801 1.88 31.33 13.11
C LEU A 801 2.95 31.77 12.09
N GLN A 802 3.99 32.47 12.54
CA GLN A 802 5.10 32.90 11.71
C GLN A 802 5.83 31.68 11.11
N THR A 803 6.07 30.61 11.88
CA THR A 803 6.69 29.40 11.34
C THR A 803 5.82 28.72 10.28
N LEU A 804 4.49 28.72 10.41
CA LEU A 804 3.57 28.25 9.37
C LEU A 804 3.62 29.12 8.11
N TYR A 805 3.70 30.43 8.28
CA TYR A 805 3.83 31.38 7.17
C TYR A 805 5.17 31.22 6.44
N ASP A 806 6.25 31.08 7.18
CA ASP A 806 7.61 30.93 6.64
C ASP A 806 7.76 29.68 5.78
N VAL A 807 7.10 28.56 6.13
CA VAL A 807 7.09 27.33 5.32
C VAL A 807 6.15 27.41 4.10
N GLY A 808 5.59 28.60 3.81
CA GLY A 808 4.75 28.84 2.65
C GLY A 808 3.27 28.41 2.82
N LEU A 809 2.79 28.24 4.07
CA LEU A 809 1.41 27.87 4.37
C LEU A 809 0.53 29.07 4.78
N GLY A 810 0.86 30.27 4.33
CA GLY A 810 0.08 31.47 4.62
C GLY A 810 -1.40 31.39 4.21
N TYR A 811 -1.69 30.63 3.16
CA TYR A 811 -2.99 30.52 2.53
C TYR A 811 -3.94 29.51 3.18
N ILE A 812 -3.47 28.53 3.95
CA ILE A 812 -4.32 27.53 4.59
C ILE A 812 -5.11 28.15 5.73
N THR A 813 -6.32 27.65 6.00
CA THR A 813 -7.10 28.10 7.15
C THR A 813 -6.67 27.39 8.42
N LEU A 814 -6.72 28.09 9.55
CA LEU A 814 -6.29 27.56 10.86
C LEU A 814 -7.02 26.28 11.24
N GLY A 815 -8.31 26.22 10.98
CA GLY A 815 -9.20 25.09 11.28
C GLY A 815 -9.39 24.10 10.14
N GLN A 816 -8.59 24.19 9.06
CA GLN A 816 -8.68 23.26 7.93
C GLN A 816 -8.48 21.80 8.40
N SER A 817 -9.41 20.91 7.99
CA SER A 817 -9.32 19.51 8.37
C SER A 817 -8.04 18.85 7.83
N ALA A 818 -7.39 18.03 8.65
CA ALA A 818 -6.22 17.26 8.25
C ALA A 818 -6.48 16.37 7.01
N THR A 819 -7.72 15.90 6.84
CA THR A 819 -8.14 15.05 5.73
C THR A 819 -8.22 15.79 4.39
N THR A 820 -8.26 17.14 4.41
CA THR A 820 -8.30 17.98 3.21
C THR A 820 -6.96 18.56 2.81
N LEU A 821 -5.93 18.40 3.66
CA LEU A 821 -4.56 18.81 3.35
C LEU A 821 -3.93 17.85 2.34
N SER A 822 -3.16 18.39 1.41
CA SER A 822 -2.27 17.58 0.58
C SER A 822 -1.12 16.98 1.41
N GLY A 823 -0.45 15.94 0.90
CA GLY A 823 0.70 15.34 1.58
C GLY A 823 1.81 16.36 1.85
N GLY A 824 2.13 17.21 0.88
CA GLY A 824 3.12 18.28 1.03
C GLY A 824 2.70 19.37 2.04
N GLU A 825 1.41 19.74 2.11
CA GLU A 825 0.92 20.66 3.13
C GLU A 825 1.04 20.06 4.54
N ALA A 826 0.64 18.79 4.70
CA ALA A 826 0.76 18.07 5.98
C ALA A 826 2.23 18.00 6.45
N GLN A 827 3.15 17.71 5.54
CA GLN A 827 4.59 17.68 5.80
C GLN A 827 5.11 19.05 6.23
N ARG A 828 4.71 20.13 5.56
CA ARG A 828 5.10 21.50 5.93
C ARG A 828 4.54 21.93 7.30
N VAL A 829 3.32 21.49 7.67
CA VAL A 829 2.78 21.70 9.03
C VAL A 829 3.64 21.00 10.08
N LYS A 830 4.10 19.77 9.81
CA LYS A 830 5.04 19.04 10.69
C LYS A 830 6.36 19.79 10.82
N LEU A 831 6.93 20.24 9.70
CA LEU A 831 8.17 21.03 9.68
C LEU A 831 8.03 22.32 10.49
N ALA A 832 6.95 23.09 10.29
CA ALA A 832 6.69 24.31 11.05
C ALA A 832 6.58 24.05 12.55
N THR A 833 6.01 22.91 12.95
CA THR A 833 5.91 22.51 14.35
C THR A 833 7.28 22.26 14.96
N GLU A 834 8.17 21.57 14.27
CA GLU A 834 9.53 21.32 14.76
C GLU A 834 10.37 22.61 14.79
N LEU A 835 10.24 23.47 13.79
CA LEU A 835 10.88 24.80 13.76
C LEU A 835 10.46 25.70 14.93
N SER A 836 9.24 25.53 15.43
CA SER A 836 8.76 26.32 16.59
C SER A 836 9.37 25.89 17.93
N LYS A 837 10.07 24.74 17.97
CA LYS A 837 10.75 24.21 19.16
C LYS A 837 12.19 24.74 19.25
N ARG A 838 12.73 24.75 20.46
CA ARG A 838 14.13 25.16 20.68
C ARG A 838 15.06 24.10 20.08
N ALA A 839 15.98 24.53 19.22
CA ALA A 839 17.00 23.66 18.64
C ALA A 839 18.06 23.29 19.69
N THR A 840 18.51 22.04 19.70
CA THR A 840 19.58 21.52 20.58
C THR A 840 20.94 21.56 19.90
N GLY A 841 20.97 21.64 18.55
CA GLY A 841 22.20 21.62 17.75
C GLY A 841 22.73 20.19 17.49
N LYS A 842 22.02 19.14 17.98
CA LYS A 842 22.37 17.73 17.75
C LYS A 842 21.17 16.90 17.30
N THR A 843 20.17 17.56 16.72
CA THR A 843 18.99 16.87 16.21
C THR A 843 19.22 16.39 14.78
N LEU A 844 18.87 15.13 14.52
CA LEU A 844 18.80 14.57 13.16
C LEU A 844 17.38 14.73 12.62
N TYR A 845 17.23 15.51 11.58
CA TYR A 845 15.98 15.66 10.81
C TYR A 845 16.04 14.76 9.57
N ILE A 846 15.04 13.91 9.41
CA ILE A 846 14.85 13.06 8.23
C ILE A 846 13.62 13.57 7.50
N LEU A 847 13.77 13.94 6.23
CA LEU A 847 12.69 14.41 5.38
C LEU A 847 12.57 13.49 4.16
N ASP A 848 11.35 13.06 3.88
CA ASP A 848 11.06 12.20 2.73
C ASP A 848 10.34 13.01 1.66
N GLU A 849 11.04 13.26 0.53
CA GLU A 849 10.57 14.02 -0.62
C GLU A 849 9.85 15.34 -0.26
N PRO A 850 10.51 16.27 0.47
CA PRO A 850 9.85 17.46 0.98
C PRO A 850 9.49 18.49 -0.10
N THR A 851 9.95 18.33 -1.33
CA THR A 851 9.61 19.21 -2.47
C THR A 851 8.37 18.78 -3.24
N THR A 852 7.73 17.69 -2.81
CA THR A 852 6.51 17.17 -3.43
C THR A 852 5.41 18.24 -3.51
N GLY A 853 4.88 18.49 -4.72
CA GLY A 853 3.81 19.46 -4.96
C GLY A 853 4.24 20.92 -4.80
N LEU A 854 5.55 21.21 -4.84
CA LEU A 854 6.07 22.56 -4.69
C LEU A 854 6.54 23.15 -6.03
N HIS A 855 6.11 24.36 -6.28
CA HIS A 855 6.69 25.18 -7.33
C HIS A 855 8.14 25.58 -6.95
N SER A 856 9.03 25.80 -7.94
CA SER A 856 10.45 26.17 -7.73
C SER A 856 10.64 27.34 -6.75
N TYR A 857 9.71 28.29 -6.72
CA TYR A 857 9.70 29.39 -5.75
C TYR A 857 9.51 28.92 -4.29
N ASP A 858 8.64 27.94 -4.07
CA ASP A 858 8.38 27.38 -2.74
C ASP A 858 9.53 26.44 -2.33
N VAL A 859 10.16 25.75 -3.30
CA VAL A 859 11.39 24.96 -3.10
C VAL A 859 12.53 25.87 -2.62
N GLU A 860 12.73 27.05 -3.24
CA GLU A 860 13.74 28.03 -2.80
C GLU A 860 13.57 28.43 -1.33
N LYS A 861 12.32 28.71 -0.90
CA LYS A 861 12.01 29.01 0.50
C LYS A 861 12.29 27.84 1.43
N LEU A 862 11.88 26.62 1.03
CA LEU A 862 12.11 25.41 1.81
C LEU A 862 13.61 25.18 2.02
N ILE A 863 14.42 25.28 0.97
CA ILE A 863 15.89 25.15 1.07
C ILE A 863 16.45 26.15 2.09
N GLY A 864 16.03 27.42 2.02
CA GLY A 864 16.46 28.43 3.00
C GLY A 864 16.09 28.10 4.44
N ILE A 865 14.99 27.39 4.67
CA ILE A 865 14.59 26.93 6.00
C ILE A 865 15.47 25.77 6.47
N LEU A 866 15.70 24.78 5.60
CA LEU A 866 16.53 23.62 5.90
C LEU A 866 17.97 24.04 6.14
N ASP A 867 18.46 25.01 5.37
CA ASP A 867 19.79 25.59 5.55
C ASP A 867 19.97 26.25 6.93
N ARG A 868 18.95 26.99 7.40
CA ARG A 868 18.94 27.58 8.74
C ARG A 868 18.97 26.50 9.84
N LEU A 869 18.28 25.35 9.66
CA LEU A 869 18.34 24.23 10.61
C LEU A 869 19.77 23.67 10.70
N VAL A 870 20.44 23.47 9.58
CA VAL A 870 21.83 23.01 9.55
C VAL A 870 22.78 24.04 10.15
N ALA A 871 22.59 25.33 9.85
CA ALA A 871 23.38 26.42 10.42
C ALA A 871 23.35 26.49 11.97
N THR A 872 22.33 25.92 12.60
CA THR A 872 22.22 25.79 14.06
C THR A 872 22.88 24.51 14.62
N GLY A 873 23.66 23.77 13.81
CA GLY A 873 24.42 22.58 14.19
C GLY A 873 23.69 21.26 14.01
N ASN A 874 22.44 21.28 13.56
CA ASN A 874 21.66 20.06 13.32
C ASN A 874 22.08 19.37 12.04
N THR A 875 21.76 18.09 11.92
CA THR A 875 21.90 17.31 10.68
C THR A 875 20.55 17.21 9.97
N VAL A 876 20.55 17.47 8.68
CA VAL A 876 19.36 17.31 7.83
C VAL A 876 19.64 16.25 6.78
N VAL A 877 18.91 15.15 6.80
CA VAL A 877 18.95 14.08 5.78
C VAL A 877 17.66 14.15 4.97
N VAL A 878 17.80 14.31 3.67
CA VAL A 878 16.65 14.46 2.75
C VAL A 878 16.70 13.36 1.71
N ILE A 879 15.64 12.57 1.58
CA ILE A 879 15.43 11.70 0.41
C ILE A 879 14.85 12.58 -0.68
N GLU A 880 15.54 12.73 -1.81
CA GLU A 880 15.12 13.67 -2.86
C GLU A 880 15.46 13.24 -4.27
N HIS A 881 14.63 13.74 -5.20
CA HIS A 881 14.80 13.62 -6.64
C HIS A 881 14.92 14.99 -7.33
N ASN A 882 14.52 16.05 -6.65
CA ASN A 882 14.59 17.41 -7.15
C ASN A 882 16.04 17.87 -7.24
N LEU A 883 16.51 18.15 -8.46
CA LEU A 883 17.89 18.53 -8.72
C LEU A 883 18.29 19.86 -8.07
N ASP A 884 17.34 20.76 -7.82
CA ASP A 884 17.61 22.03 -7.14
C ASP A 884 17.99 21.84 -5.68
N VAL A 885 17.35 20.88 -4.99
CA VAL A 885 17.70 20.50 -3.63
C VAL A 885 19.02 19.72 -3.61
N ILE A 886 19.18 18.79 -4.54
CA ILE A 886 20.37 17.94 -4.63
C ILE A 886 21.63 18.77 -4.90
N LYS A 887 21.56 19.75 -5.80
CA LYS A 887 22.71 20.65 -6.09
C LYS A 887 23.08 21.56 -4.91
N PHE A 888 22.11 21.83 -4.01
CA PHE A 888 22.33 22.63 -2.80
C PHE A 888 22.97 21.84 -1.65
N ALA A 889 22.80 20.52 -1.61
CA ALA A 889 23.26 19.66 -0.52
C ALA A 889 24.79 19.74 -0.32
N ASP A 890 25.25 19.66 0.93
CA ASP A 890 26.67 19.59 1.27
C ASP A 890 27.26 18.22 0.91
N TYR A 891 26.47 17.15 1.07
CA TYR A 891 26.89 15.77 0.84
C TYR A 891 25.75 14.95 0.23
N ILE A 892 26.09 14.06 -0.67
CA ILE A 892 25.13 13.17 -1.36
C ILE A 892 25.50 11.72 -1.09
N ILE A 893 24.48 10.88 -0.94
CA ILE A 893 24.56 9.43 -0.92
C ILE A 893 23.66 8.93 -2.05
N ASP A 894 24.25 8.42 -3.14
CA ASP A 894 23.53 7.94 -4.31
C ASP A 894 23.39 6.43 -4.28
N ILE A 895 22.14 5.93 -4.29
CA ILE A 895 21.79 4.51 -4.20
C ILE A 895 21.26 4.02 -5.55
N GLY A 896 21.79 2.89 -6.01
CA GLY A 896 21.41 2.34 -7.30
C GLY A 896 22.10 1.02 -7.62
N PRO A 897 22.54 0.82 -8.90
CA PRO A 897 22.31 1.75 -10.04
C PRO A 897 20.88 1.78 -10.56
N GLU A 898 20.13 0.68 -10.43
CA GLU A 898 18.77 0.51 -10.91
C GLU A 898 17.77 0.35 -9.74
N GLY A 899 16.48 0.15 -10.05
CA GLY A 899 15.46 -0.20 -9.08
C GLY A 899 15.36 -1.72 -8.82
N GLY A 900 14.71 -2.11 -7.71
CA GLY A 900 14.46 -3.50 -7.35
C GLY A 900 15.74 -4.33 -7.15
N ASP A 901 15.76 -5.55 -7.68
CA ASP A 901 16.86 -6.50 -7.49
C ASP A 901 18.21 -6.01 -8.06
N ASN A 902 18.16 -5.12 -9.05
CA ASN A 902 19.35 -4.53 -9.65
C ASN A 902 19.84 -3.25 -8.94
N GLY A 903 19.12 -2.84 -7.88
CA GLY A 903 19.47 -1.72 -7.01
C GLY A 903 20.15 -2.15 -5.72
N GLY A 904 20.00 -1.35 -4.69
CA GLY A 904 20.40 -1.67 -3.31
C GLY A 904 21.89 -1.59 -3.00
N THR A 905 22.67 -0.90 -3.83
CA THR A 905 24.09 -0.64 -3.60
C THR A 905 24.39 0.85 -3.56
N ILE A 906 25.48 1.25 -2.93
CA ILE A 906 25.96 2.63 -2.99
C ILE A 906 26.70 2.81 -4.31
N VAL A 907 26.22 3.71 -5.16
CA VAL A 907 26.83 4.04 -6.46
C VAL A 907 27.96 5.04 -6.27
N ALA A 908 27.69 6.09 -5.49
CA ALA A 908 28.66 7.13 -5.19
C ALA A 908 28.28 7.90 -3.92
N THR A 909 29.28 8.49 -3.28
CA THR A 909 29.09 9.43 -2.18
C THR A 909 30.05 10.60 -2.33
N GLY A 910 29.68 11.79 -1.90
CA GLY A 910 30.51 12.99 -1.97
C GLY A 910 29.71 14.26 -2.18
N THR A 911 30.37 15.31 -2.61
CA THR A 911 29.71 16.56 -2.97
C THR A 911 28.94 16.42 -4.31
N PRO A 912 27.99 17.31 -4.62
CA PRO A 912 27.32 17.32 -5.94
C PRO A 912 28.31 17.40 -7.12
N GLU A 913 29.40 18.13 -6.94
CA GLU A 913 30.50 18.29 -7.93
C GLU A 913 31.23 16.96 -8.15
N ASP A 914 31.48 16.19 -7.08
CA ASP A 914 32.14 14.88 -7.18
C ASP A 914 31.22 13.89 -7.87
N LEU A 915 29.93 13.89 -7.51
CA LEU A 915 28.94 12.99 -8.08
C LEU A 915 28.78 13.24 -9.59
N SER A 916 28.87 14.50 -10.02
CA SER A 916 28.75 14.88 -11.45
C SER A 916 29.83 14.26 -12.35
N LYS A 917 30.95 13.78 -11.76
CA LYS A 917 32.06 13.13 -12.45
C LYS A 917 31.84 11.60 -12.57
N VAL A 918 30.90 11.03 -11.81
CA VAL A 918 30.67 9.57 -11.78
C VAL A 918 29.75 9.16 -12.94
N SER A 919 30.28 8.43 -13.89
CA SER A 919 29.54 8.03 -15.11
C SER A 919 28.39 7.04 -14.84
N ASN A 920 28.50 6.19 -13.81
CA ASN A 920 27.50 5.18 -13.47
C ASN A 920 26.36 5.72 -12.60
N SER A 921 26.42 6.99 -12.16
CA SER A 921 25.37 7.63 -11.39
C SER A 921 24.42 8.38 -12.34
N TYR A 922 23.17 8.00 -12.39
CA TYR A 922 22.14 8.73 -13.14
C TYR A 922 21.89 10.12 -12.54
N THR A 923 21.90 10.24 -11.22
CA THR A 923 21.85 11.53 -10.52
C THR A 923 23.04 12.38 -10.88
N GLY A 924 24.26 11.81 -10.92
CA GLY A 924 25.49 12.49 -11.34
C GLY A 924 25.43 13.00 -12.78
N GLN A 925 24.90 12.18 -13.70
CA GLN A 925 24.69 12.60 -15.09
C GLN A 925 23.72 13.79 -15.22
N ALA A 926 22.62 13.78 -14.45
CA ALA A 926 21.64 14.87 -14.41
C ALA A 926 22.27 16.15 -13.82
N LEU A 927 23.02 16.05 -12.73
CA LEU A 927 23.76 17.17 -12.13
C LEU A 927 24.80 17.76 -13.07
N LYS A 928 25.52 16.94 -13.82
CA LYS A 928 26.52 17.39 -14.79
C LYS A 928 25.91 18.30 -15.86
N LYS A 929 24.70 18.01 -16.32
CA LYS A 929 23.98 18.86 -17.28
C LYS A 929 23.63 20.21 -16.64
N LEU A 930 23.13 20.18 -15.40
CA LEU A 930 22.69 21.38 -14.68
C LEU A 930 23.86 22.31 -14.33
N LEU A 931 24.96 21.75 -13.78
CA LEU A 931 26.13 22.51 -13.36
C LEU A 931 26.83 23.19 -14.55
N LYS A 932 26.89 22.52 -15.72
CA LYS A 932 27.45 23.14 -16.97
C LYS A 932 26.61 24.28 -17.50
N HIS A 933 25.31 24.30 -17.25
CA HIS A 933 24.46 25.44 -17.67
C HIS A 933 24.62 26.68 -16.80
N ILE A 934 25.11 26.52 -15.56
CA ILE A 934 25.30 27.62 -14.60
C ILE A 934 26.68 28.25 -14.75
N GLU A 935 27.68 27.52 -15.25
CA GLU A 935 29.05 28.07 -15.58
C GLU A 935 29.10 28.89 -16.86
N LYS A 936 28.08 28.85 -17.70
CA LYS A 936 27.88 29.68 -18.88
C LYS A 936 26.96 30.87 -18.57
#